data_e8b58de9b50bcb0bbef34866dcb420c3
#
_entry.id   e8b58de9b50bcb0bbef34866dcb420c3
#
_cell.length_a   1.000
_cell.length_b   1.000
_cell.length_c   1.000
_cell.angle_alpha   90.00
_cell.angle_beta   90.00
_cell.angle_gamma   90.00
#
_symmetry.space_group_name_H-M   'P 1'
#
loop_
_entity.id
_entity.type
_entity.pdbx_description
1 polymer ?
#
loop_
_entity_poly.entity_id
_entity_poly.type
_entity_poly.pdbx_seq_one_letter_code
_entity_poly.pdbx_strand_id
1 'polypeptide(L)'
;DTQKLTQTIRGIVVDSKTNTPIEYASVCIAEDPSRGGSTDGRGNFRINNVPVGRYNIQASFMGYRPSIISEVSVTSSKEVFVEIPMDENVQDLAEVLVKPEIKKNRTVNPMAITGGRMISIEEASRFANGFDDPARLSSAFAGVAGDVGTNAVAIRGNAPQFTQWRLEGIEIPNPTHFADLSGLGGGFLSALSTQVIGNSDFYNGAFPAEYSNALSGVFDMHLRNGNNQKYEHAFQVGLMGVDLASEGPISKKRGSSYLVNYRFSTTSLASGNDINLKYQDLAFKLNFPTRKAGTFSIWGLGLADRNKVDALERSEWETMGDRSSGSNKLDKLAGGLAHKYVIDENTYIRSSLSATYSKDRSMADLHTDNEIVQVADIQNSRWNFVFNSYLNKKFSSRHTNRTGITITELKYDLDYKVSPYLGLNKPMEQLSKGNGESTVLSAYSSSVINLSNSLTTSLGATGQYFTLNKNWSIEPRVALKWEIKPAHSLAVAYGLHSRRERLDYYFVEQIINGKKESNRYLDFSKAHHFGFTYDWNINQTLHLKIEPYYQYLFHIPVEENSSFSIINYEEFYLDRILTNTGIAKNYGIDITLEQYMKNGFYYMITASLFKSKYRGGDRIWRNTRLDKSFLVNLLAGKEWMVGRLKQNVLSVNGRLFFQGGGRYTPVDEEKSQEEKRYRF
;
A
#
# COMPACT_ATOMS: atom_id res chain seq x y z
N ASP A 1 -11.79 30.25 36.63
CA ASP A 1 -11.62 30.41 35.19
C ASP A 1 -11.07 29.11 34.59
N THR A 2 -11.94 28.30 34.03
CA THR A 2 -11.53 27.08 33.32
C THR A 2 -11.05 27.50 31.93
N GLN A 3 -9.74 27.59 31.76
CA GLN A 3 -9.11 27.97 30.49
C GLN A 3 -9.42 26.90 29.43
N LYS A 4 -9.90 27.32 28.25
CA LYS A 4 -10.10 26.40 27.12
C LYS A 4 -8.77 25.81 26.69
N LEU A 5 -8.72 24.49 26.53
CA LEU A 5 -7.55 23.82 26.00
C LEU A 5 -7.29 24.27 24.55
N THR A 6 -6.07 24.60 24.26
CA THR A 6 -5.64 25.03 22.91
C THR A 6 -4.38 24.26 22.48
N GLN A 7 -4.16 24.20 21.18
CA GLN A 7 -2.96 23.63 20.59
C GLN A 7 -2.49 24.49 19.40
N THR A 8 -1.35 24.14 18.85
CA THR A 8 -0.77 24.80 17.66
C THR A 8 -1.00 23.93 16.42
N ILE A 9 -1.47 24.56 15.35
CA ILE A 9 -1.40 24.00 13.99
C ILE A 9 -0.16 24.60 13.34
N ARG A 10 0.72 23.73 12.84
CA ARG A 10 1.92 24.11 12.10
C ARG A 10 1.95 23.37 10.77
N GLY A 11 2.68 23.87 9.81
CA GLY A 11 2.77 23.18 8.54
C GLY A 11 3.67 23.87 7.55
N ILE A 12 3.58 23.39 6.31
CA ILE A 12 4.29 23.95 5.16
C ILE A 12 3.32 24.10 3.99
N VAL A 13 3.46 25.18 3.25
CA VAL A 13 2.76 25.40 1.97
C VAL A 13 3.76 25.18 0.84
N VAL A 14 3.39 24.35 -0.14
CA VAL A 14 4.26 23.98 -1.25
C VAL A 14 3.53 24.05 -2.59
N ASP A 15 4.27 24.32 -3.67
CA ASP A 15 3.79 24.09 -5.03
C ASP A 15 3.56 22.59 -5.24
N SER A 16 2.39 22.21 -5.71
CA SER A 16 1.97 20.82 -5.83
C SER A 16 2.79 20.01 -6.85
N LYS A 17 3.37 20.66 -7.85
CA LYS A 17 4.10 20.02 -8.95
C LYS A 17 5.60 19.97 -8.72
N THR A 18 6.17 21.04 -8.14
CA THR A 18 7.60 21.15 -7.89
C THR A 18 7.98 20.84 -6.46
N ASN A 19 6.96 20.85 -5.54
CA ASN A 19 7.19 20.68 -4.10
C ASN A 19 8.18 21.72 -3.54
N THR A 20 8.24 22.89 -4.18
CA THR A 20 8.99 24.05 -3.70
C THR A 20 8.16 24.80 -2.67
N PRO A 21 8.78 25.30 -1.57
CA PRO A 21 8.08 26.10 -0.58
C PRO A 21 7.50 27.38 -1.20
N ILE A 22 6.27 27.74 -0.80
CA ILE A 22 5.64 29.00 -1.17
C ILE A 22 5.78 29.97 0.00
N GLU A 23 6.55 31.03 -0.20
CA GLU A 23 6.76 32.09 0.78
C GLU A 23 5.57 33.04 0.80
N TYR A 24 5.28 33.61 1.97
CA TYR A 24 4.25 34.63 2.19
C TYR A 24 2.82 34.21 1.79
N ALA A 25 2.54 32.93 1.65
CA ALA A 25 1.19 32.43 1.49
C ALA A 25 0.39 32.72 2.77
N SER A 26 -0.83 33.21 2.63
CA SER A 26 -1.75 33.39 3.75
C SER A 26 -2.37 32.05 4.12
N VAL A 27 -2.30 31.69 5.40
CA VAL A 27 -2.90 30.46 5.93
C VAL A 27 -3.79 30.79 7.11
N CYS A 28 -5.05 30.35 7.09
CA CYS A 28 -6.02 30.63 8.15
C CYS A 28 -6.97 29.43 8.40
N ILE A 29 -7.66 29.50 9.52
CA ILE A 29 -8.80 28.60 9.79
C ILE A 29 -9.98 29.13 8.96
N ALA A 30 -10.56 28.29 8.11
CA ALA A 30 -11.62 28.70 7.19
C ALA A 30 -12.90 29.18 7.93
N GLU A 31 -13.19 28.57 9.10
CA GLU A 31 -14.31 28.93 9.97
C GLU A 31 -14.06 30.20 10.81
N ASP A 32 -12.78 30.57 11.02
CA ASP A 32 -12.36 31.77 11.76
C ASP A 32 -11.10 32.37 11.11
N PRO A 33 -11.26 33.13 10.00
CA PRO A 33 -10.12 33.70 9.28
C PRO A 33 -9.26 34.69 10.08
N SER A 34 -9.71 35.13 11.24
CA SER A 34 -8.90 35.96 12.15
C SER A 34 -7.75 35.18 12.78
N ARG A 35 -7.85 33.85 12.79
CA ARG A 35 -6.81 32.91 13.24
C ARG A 35 -6.01 32.40 12.06
N GLY A 36 -4.89 33.02 11.82
CA GLY A 36 -4.03 32.69 10.70
C GLY A 36 -2.65 33.31 10.81
N GLY A 37 -1.88 33.19 9.74
CA GLY A 37 -0.56 33.75 9.59
C GLY A 37 -0.05 33.60 8.17
N SER A 38 1.13 34.15 7.90
CA SER A 38 1.82 33.99 6.61
C SER A 38 2.91 32.93 6.73
N THR A 39 3.23 32.28 5.61
CA THR A 39 4.38 31.39 5.53
C THR A 39 5.71 32.18 5.57
N ASP A 40 6.73 31.57 6.17
CA ASP A 40 8.10 32.10 6.15
C ASP A 40 8.80 31.79 4.82
N GLY A 41 10.05 32.25 4.66
CA GLY A 41 10.90 31.99 3.46
C GLY A 41 11.20 30.51 3.16
N ARG A 42 10.71 29.59 3.97
CA ARG A 42 10.74 28.13 3.77
C ARG A 42 9.36 27.52 3.63
N GLY A 43 8.33 28.36 3.43
CA GLY A 43 6.95 27.93 3.33
C GLY A 43 6.31 27.47 4.63
N ASN A 44 6.97 27.59 5.80
CA ASN A 44 6.42 27.13 7.07
C ASN A 44 5.45 28.16 7.65
N PHE A 45 4.38 27.67 8.28
CA PHE A 45 3.41 28.51 9.02
C PHE A 45 3.13 27.94 10.41
N ARG A 46 2.59 28.78 11.29
CA ARG A 46 2.10 28.38 12.62
C ARG A 46 0.86 29.19 12.96
N ILE A 47 -0.18 28.50 13.45
CA ILE A 47 -1.40 29.10 14.02
C ILE A 47 -1.45 28.66 15.49
N ASN A 48 -1.18 29.56 16.40
CA ASN A 48 -1.13 29.30 17.83
C ASN A 48 -2.49 29.47 18.49
N ASN A 49 -2.66 28.86 19.69
CA ASN A 49 -3.83 29.00 20.53
C ASN A 49 -5.16 28.61 19.85
N VAL A 50 -5.10 27.59 18.98
CA VAL A 50 -6.29 27.03 18.34
C VAL A 50 -7.03 26.16 19.36
N PRO A 51 -8.30 26.43 19.69
CA PRO A 51 -9.07 25.56 20.59
C PRO A 51 -9.12 24.13 20.07
N VAL A 52 -9.20 23.16 20.98
CA VAL A 52 -9.40 21.74 20.58
C VAL A 52 -10.69 21.63 19.78
N GLY A 53 -10.65 20.85 18.69
CA GLY A 53 -11.77 20.71 17.74
C GLY A 53 -11.33 20.26 16.36
N ARG A 54 -12.22 20.38 15.38
CA ARG A 54 -11.94 20.11 13.98
C ARG A 54 -12.07 21.38 13.16
N TYR A 55 -11.12 21.59 12.27
CA TYR A 55 -11.03 22.83 11.48
C TYR A 55 -10.63 22.55 10.03
N ASN A 56 -11.12 23.39 9.14
CA ASN A 56 -10.64 23.46 7.76
C ASN A 56 -9.54 24.52 7.67
N ILE A 57 -8.37 24.12 7.19
CA ILE A 57 -7.21 25.02 7.04
C ILE A 57 -7.10 25.42 5.58
N GLN A 58 -7.20 26.72 5.33
CA GLN A 58 -7.14 27.28 3.99
C GLN A 58 -5.81 27.99 3.79
N ALA A 59 -5.18 27.73 2.64
CA ALA A 59 -4.05 28.52 2.13
C ALA A 59 -4.44 29.28 0.86
N SER A 60 -3.95 30.50 0.73
CA SER A 60 -4.12 31.33 -0.46
C SER A 60 -2.83 32.08 -0.78
N PHE A 61 -2.52 32.19 -2.08
CA PHE A 61 -1.39 32.94 -2.61
C PHE A 61 -1.70 33.45 -4.01
N MET A 62 -1.15 34.64 -4.36
CA MET A 62 -1.34 35.21 -5.69
C MET A 62 -0.77 34.28 -6.77
N GLY A 63 -1.52 34.03 -7.85
CA GLY A 63 -1.12 33.11 -8.90
C GLY A 63 -1.40 31.62 -8.62
N TYR A 64 -1.95 31.29 -7.45
CA TYR A 64 -2.35 29.93 -7.08
C TYR A 64 -3.85 29.84 -6.79
N ARG A 65 -4.41 28.65 -7.01
CA ARG A 65 -5.77 28.33 -6.59
C ARG A 65 -5.79 28.13 -5.06
N PRO A 66 -6.75 28.72 -4.32
CA PRO A 66 -6.88 28.46 -2.89
C PRO A 66 -6.99 26.96 -2.60
N SER A 67 -6.27 26.47 -1.61
CA SER A 67 -6.24 25.06 -1.20
C SER A 67 -6.82 24.94 0.22
N ILE A 68 -7.67 23.93 0.43
CA ILE A 68 -8.24 23.62 1.76
C ILE A 68 -7.85 22.19 2.15
N ILE A 69 -7.28 22.06 3.35
CA ILE A 69 -7.17 20.79 4.05
C ILE A 69 -8.32 20.72 5.05
N SER A 70 -9.23 19.79 4.82
CA SER A 70 -10.44 19.66 5.63
C SER A 70 -10.24 18.75 6.84
N GLU A 71 -11.05 19.00 7.88
CA GLU A 71 -11.22 18.11 9.04
C GLU A 71 -9.95 17.90 9.87
N VAL A 72 -9.04 18.85 9.88
CA VAL A 72 -7.83 18.79 10.70
C VAL A 72 -8.24 18.69 12.18
N SER A 73 -7.91 17.56 12.79
CA SER A 73 -8.22 17.29 14.20
C SER A 73 -7.19 17.93 15.12
N VAL A 74 -7.61 18.89 15.92
CA VAL A 74 -6.79 19.58 16.91
C VAL A 74 -7.11 19.01 18.28
N THR A 75 -6.19 18.26 18.85
CA THR A 75 -6.27 17.69 20.20
C THR A 75 -5.34 18.44 21.16
N SER A 76 -5.52 18.28 22.46
CA SER A 76 -4.63 18.90 23.46
C SER A 76 -3.25 18.24 23.56
N SER A 77 -3.07 17.04 22.99
CA SER A 77 -1.89 16.19 23.23
C SER A 77 -0.67 16.60 22.39
N LYS A 78 -0.85 16.81 21.08
CA LYS A 78 0.25 17.07 20.13
C LYS A 78 -0.04 18.26 19.24
N GLU A 79 1.02 18.93 18.76
CA GLU A 79 0.91 19.88 17.66
C GLU A 79 0.47 19.18 16.40
N VAL A 80 -0.39 19.80 15.63
CA VAL A 80 -0.86 19.24 14.34
C VAL A 80 0.03 19.75 13.23
N PHE A 81 0.57 18.84 12.42
CA PHE A 81 1.32 19.18 11.22
C PHE A 81 0.46 19.01 9.97
N VAL A 82 0.43 20.02 9.12
CA VAL A 82 -0.35 20.03 7.88
C VAL A 82 0.56 20.44 6.72
N GLU A 83 0.60 19.65 5.67
CA GLU A 83 1.20 20.02 4.39
C GLU A 83 0.08 20.46 3.43
N ILE A 84 0.22 21.67 2.88
CA ILE A 84 -0.78 22.27 2.01
C ILE A 84 -0.20 22.43 0.61
N PRO A 85 -0.46 21.52 -0.33
CA PRO A 85 -0.08 21.67 -1.71
C PRO A 85 -1.03 22.64 -2.41
N MET A 86 -0.48 23.59 -3.15
CA MET A 86 -1.23 24.56 -3.95
C MET A 86 -0.97 24.35 -5.44
N ASP A 87 -2.02 24.48 -6.25
CA ASP A 87 -1.95 24.42 -7.71
C ASP A 87 -1.84 25.83 -8.28
N GLU A 88 -0.90 26.05 -9.21
CA GLU A 88 -0.87 27.32 -9.96
C GLU A 88 -2.20 27.56 -10.70
N ASN A 89 -2.64 28.79 -10.66
CA ASN A 89 -3.78 29.24 -11.44
C ASN A 89 -3.29 29.61 -12.85
N VAL A 90 -3.63 28.79 -13.84
CA VAL A 90 -3.26 29.00 -15.25
C VAL A 90 -4.22 30.00 -15.95
N GLN A 91 -5.24 30.49 -15.26
CA GLN A 91 -6.19 31.46 -15.83
C GLN A 91 -5.67 32.88 -15.68
N ASP A 92 -5.78 33.69 -16.75
CA ASP A 92 -5.64 35.15 -16.70
C ASP A 92 -6.61 35.77 -15.69
N LEU A 93 -6.19 36.87 -15.10
CA LEU A 93 -6.76 37.68 -14.01
C LEU A 93 -8.23 38.16 -14.22
N ALA A 94 -9.14 37.31 -14.61
CA ALA A 94 -10.55 37.59 -14.43
C ALA A 94 -10.94 37.09 -13.04
N GLU A 95 -11.47 38.01 -12.23
CA GLU A 95 -11.96 37.81 -10.87
C GLU A 95 -13.09 36.76 -10.84
N VAL A 96 -12.74 35.48 -10.97
CA VAL A 96 -13.67 34.40 -10.69
C VAL A 96 -13.46 34.04 -9.23
N LEU A 97 -14.47 34.32 -8.41
CA LEU A 97 -14.57 33.87 -7.03
C LEU A 97 -14.59 32.33 -7.04
N VAL A 98 -13.41 31.71 -7.14
CA VAL A 98 -13.26 30.27 -7.05
C VAL A 98 -13.50 29.89 -5.60
N LYS A 99 -14.68 29.35 -5.30
CA LYS A 99 -14.92 28.75 -3.99
C LYS A 99 -13.95 27.58 -3.83
N PRO A 100 -13.16 27.57 -2.76
CA PRO A 100 -12.22 26.48 -2.52
C PRO A 100 -12.97 25.16 -2.42
N GLU A 101 -12.55 24.18 -3.21
CA GLU A 101 -13.11 22.83 -3.17
C GLU A 101 -12.29 21.92 -2.25
N ILE A 102 -12.99 21.10 -1.48
CA ILE A 102 -12.36 20.03 -0.68
C ILE A 102 -12.00 18.89 -1.63
N LYS A 103 -10.72 18.74 -1.94
CA LYS A 103 -10.22 17.69 -2.86
C LYS A 103 -9.60 16.52 -2.09
N LYS A 104 -10.40 15.73 -1.36
CA LYS A 104 -9.93 14.51 -0.68
C LYS A 104 -9.53 13.37 -1.61
N ASN A 105 -10.06 13.35 -2.83
CA ASN A 105 -9.79 12.28 -3.82
C ASN A 105 -8.45 12.46 -4.56
N ARG A 106 -7.69 13.49 -4.24
CA ARG A 106 -6.40 13.73 -4.89
C ARG A 106 -5.33 12.83 -4.29
N THR A 107 -4.54 12.18 -5.14
CA THR A 107 -3.32 11.49 -4.74
C THR A 107 -2.26 12.50 -4.27
N VAL A 108 -1.37 12.06 -3.38
CA VAL A 108 -0.17 12.81 -2.98
C VAL A 108 0.77 12.97 -4.18
N ASN A 109 0.86 11.96 -5.03
CA ASN A 109 1.65 12.00 -6.25
C ASN A 109 0.98 12.80 -7.36
N PRO A 110 1.52 13.97 -7.76
CA PRO A 110 0.92 14.82 -8.78
C PRO A 110 0.97 14.26 -10.21
N MET A 111 1.75 13.18 -10.44
CA MET A 111 1.82 12.51 -11.74
C MET A 111 0.63 11.58 -11.98
N ALA A 112 -0.14 11.24 -10.93
CA ALA A 112 -1.35 10.43 -11.03
C ALA A 112 -2.59 11.32 -11.18
N ILE A 113 -3.19 11.34 -12.37
CA ILE A 113 -4.40 12.12 -12.64
C ILE A 113 -5.69 11.31 -12.47
N THR A 114 -5.57 9.98 -12.35
CA THR A 114 -6.67 9.02 -12.09
C THR A 114 -6.09 7.69 -11.59
N GLY A 115 -6.95 6.76 -11.19
CA GLY A 115 -6.57 5.38 -10.81
C GLY A 115 -6.01 5.22 -9.39
N GLY A 116 -5.97 6.29 -8.61
CA GLY A 116 -5.47 6.27 -7.24
C GLY A 116 -6.37 7.03 -6.25
N ARG A 117 -6.12 6.77 -4.97
CA ARG A 117 -6.73 7.47 -3.84
C ARG A 117 -5.68 7.71 -2.75
N MET A 118 -5.74 8.86 -2.10
CA MET A 118 -4.94 9.11 -0.92
C MET A 118 -5.43 8.28 0.28
N ILE A 119 -4.51 7.67 0.99
CA ILE A 119 -4.69 7.10 2.32
C ILE A 119 -4.42 8.23 3.31
N SER A 120 -5.48 8.80 3.88
CA SER A 120 -5.38 9.81 4.91
C SER A 120 -5.13 9.16 6.28
N ILE A 121 -4.14 9.67 7.01
CA ILE A 121 -3.83 9.19 8.37
C ILE A 121 -5.00 9.46 9.32
N GLU A 122 -5.67 10.58 9.15
CA GLU A 122 -6.84 10.94 9.93
C GLU A 122 -8.00 9.96 9.71
N GLU A 123 -8.21 9.49 8.46
CA GLU A 123 -9.20 8.46 8.15
C GLU A 123 -8.79 7.09 8.72
N ALA A 124 -7.51 6.71 8.62
CA ALA A 124 -7.00 5.45 9.15
C ALA A 124 -7.18 5.31 10.67
N SER A 125 -7.06 6.42 11.40
CA SER A 125 -7.26 6.45 12.86
C SER A 125 -8.73 6.46 13.29
N ARG A 126 -9.64 6.89 12.39
CA ARG A 126 -11.06 7.11 12.70
C ARG A 126 -11.98 6.01 12.21
N PHE A 127 -11.68 5.41 11.06
CA PHE A 127 -12.57 4.42 10.45
C PHE A 127 -12.64 3.13 11.24
N ALA A 128 -13.86 2.62 11.44
CA ALA A 128 -14.09 1.35 12.11
C ALA A 128 -13.37 0.20 11.38
N ASN A 129 -12.74 -0.70 12.13
CA ASN A 129 -11.90 -1.80 11.65
C ASN A 129 -10.55 -1.37 11.02
N GLY A 130 -10.17 -0.11 11.19
CA GLY A 130 -8.85 0.38 10.74
C GLY A 130 -7.71 -0.14 11.62
N PHE A 131 -7.92 -0.29 12.92
CA PHE A 131 -6.90 -0.69 13.91
C PHE A 131 -5.61 0.12 13.80
N ASP A 132 -5.70 1.39 13.44
CA ASP A 132 -4.56 2.25 13.13
C ASP A 132 -3.63 1.69 12.01
N ASP A 133 -4.19 0.86 11.13
CA ASP A 133 -3.48 0.19 10.05
C ASP A 133 -3.93 0.71 8.68
N PRO A 134 -3.07 1.43 7.95
CA PRO A 134 -3.39 1.96 6.62
C PRO A 134 -3.75 0.89 5.59
N ALA A 135 -3.21 -0.33 5.73
CA ALA A 135 -3.54 -1.44 4.84
C ALA A 135 -5.00 -1.89 5.03
N ARG A 136 -5.46 -2.00 6.28
CA ARG A 136 -6.85 -2.34 6.59
C ARG A 136 -7.83 -1.26 6.14
N LEU A 137 -7.43 0.01 6.19
CA LEU A 137 -8.24 1.10 5.66
C LEU A 137 -8.61 0.86 4.20
N SER A 138 -7.68 0.37 3.38
CA SER A 138 -7.93 0.14 1.96
C SER A 138 -9.06 -0.85 1.68
N SER A 139 -9.34 -1.78 2.60
CA SER A 139 -10.46 -2.72 2.47
C SER A 139 -11.85 -2.06 2.53
N ALA A 140 -11.94 -0.79 2.93
CA ALA A 140 -13.16 0.00 2.83
C ALA A 140 -13.36 0.63 1.44
N PHE A 141 -12.33 0.64 0.59
CA PHE A 141 -12.39 1.25 -0.74
C PHE A 141 -13.07 0.32 -1.75
N ALA A 142 -13.72 0.92 -2.74
CA ALA A 142 -14.34 0.15 -3.82
C ALA A 142 -13.28 -0.65 -4.60
N GLY A 143 -13.65 -1.84 -5.07
CA GLY A 143 -12.74 -2.75 -5.77
C GLY A 143 -11.78 -3.54 -4.89
N VAL A 144 -11.84 -3.37 -3.56
CA VAL A 144 -10.94 -4.04 -2.62
C VAL A 144 -11.70 -5.01 -1.75
N ALA A 145 -11.43 -6.30 -1.92
CA ALA A 145 -11.91 -7.35 -1.03
C ALA A 145 -10.89 -7.59 0.08
N GLY A 146 -11.33 -7.47 1.32
CA GLY A 146 -10.54 -7.81 2.50
C GLY A 146 -11.12 -9.02 3.22
N ASP A 147 -10.33 -9.63 4.08
CA ASP A 147 -10.79 -10.63 5.03
C ASP A 147 -10.72 -10.07 6.45
N VAL A 148 -11.65 -10.49 7.31
CA VAL A 148 -11.79 -9.94 8.68
C VAL A 148 -10.56 -10.26 9.53
N GLY A 149 -9.94 -11.41 9.32
CA GLY A 149 -8.83 -11.91 10.12
C GLY A 149 -7.43 -11.51 9.64
N THR A 150 -7.29 -11.00 8.42
CA THR A 150 -5.98 -10.74 7.80
C THR A 150 -5.91 -9.39 7.11
N ASN A 151 -4.69 -8.95 6.80
CA ASN A 151 -4.42 -7.79 5.95
C ASN A 151 -4.31 -8.16 4.46
N ALA A 152 -4.75 -9.36 4.09
CA ALA A 152 -4.81 -9.76 2.69
C ALA A 152 -5.85 -8.92 1.95
N VAL A 153 -5.43 -8.16 0.96
CA VAL A 153 -6.31 -7.33 0.14
C VAL A 153 -6.27 -7.82 -1.31
N ALA A 154 -7.40 -8.33 -1.78
CA ALA A 154 -7.58 -8.66 -3.19
C ALA A 154 -8.15 -7.46 -3.93
N ILE A 155 -7.48 -7.02 -4.99
CA ILE A 155 -7.82 -5.79 -5.71
C ILE A 155 -8.44 -6.16 -7.04
N ARG A 156 -9.73 -5.84 -7.25
CA ARG A 156 -10.46 -6.10 -8.50
C ARG A 156 -10.33 -7.57 -8.95
N GLY A 157 -10.38 -8.51 -7.99
CA GLY A 157 -10.26 -9.94 -8.25
C GLY A 157 -8.83 -10.47 -8.43
N ASN A 158 -7.82 -9.62 -8.33
CA ASN A 158 -6.42 -10.06 -8.33
C ASN A 158 -5.97 -10.51 -6.93
N ALA A 159 -5.14 -11.53 -6.88
CA ALA A 159 -4.63 -12.07 -5.62
C ALA A 159 -3.76 -11.06 -4.85
N PRO A 160 -3.80 -11.09 -3.50
CA PRO A 160 -3.04 -10.17 -2.66
C PRO A 160 -1.53 -10.19 -2.94
N GLN A 161 -0.98 -11.33 -3.33
CA GLN A 161 0.43 -11.47 -3.69
C GLN A 161 0.87 -10.60 -4.88
N PHE A 162 -0.06 -10.11 -5.72
CA PHE A 162 0.24 -9.23 -6.85
C PHE A 162 0.24 -7.74 -6.49
N THR A 163 -0.03 -7.41 -5.24
CA THR A 163 0.03 -6.05 -4.71
C THR A 163 1.47 -5.67 -4.39
N GLN A 164 1.88 -4.48 -4.81
CA GLN A 164 3.20 -3.93 -4.51
C GLN A 164 3.14 -3.03 -3.28
N TRP A 165 4.11 -3.22 -2.39
CA TRP A 165 4.34 -2.34 -1.24
C TRP A 165 5.57 -1.47 -1.49
N ARG A 166 5.43 -0.17 -1.32
CA ARG A 166 6.52 0.80 -1.43
C ARG A 166 6.59 1.65 -0.17
N LEU A 167 7.80 2.00 0.22
CA LEU A 167 8.06 2.93 1.32
C LEU A 167 9.18 3.88 0.90
N GLU A 168 8.97 5.19 1.09
CA GLU A 168 9.93 6.24 0.72
C GLU A 168 10.45 6.15 -0.73
N GLY A 169 9.61 5.61 -1.65
CA GLY A 169 9.90 5.54 -3.08
C GLY A 169 10.57 4.26 -3.57
N ILE A 170 10.82 3.28 -2.72
CA ILE A 170 11.35 1.96 -3.12
C ILE A 170 10.36 0.84 -2.82
N GLU A 171 10.42 -0.25 -3.59
CA GLU A 171 9.70 -1.49 -3.29
C GLU A 171 10.28 -2.14 -2.03
N ILE A 172 9.40 -2.53 -1.10
CA ILE A 172 9.76 -3.23 0.14
C ILE A 172 9.05 -4.60 0.20
N PRO A 173 9.57 -5.56 0.97
CA PRO A 173 8.81 -6.75 1.30
C PRO A 173 7.47 -6.38 1.95
N ASN A 174 6.46 -7.26 1.83
CA ASN A 174 5.17 -7.04 2.50
C ASN A 174 5.40 -6.68 3.98
N PRO A 175 5.03 -5.46 4.41
CA PRO A 175 5.35 -4.93 5.75
C PRO A 175 4.37 -5.42 6.82
N THR A 176 3.68 -6.52 6.57
CA THR A 176 2.69 -7.08 7.49
C THR A 176 3.33 -8.17 8.34
N HIS A 177 3.02 -8.17 9.63
CA HIS A 177 3.41 -9.25 10.55
C HIS A 177 2.80 -10.57 10.13
N PHE A 178 3.58 -11.65 10.24
CA PHE A 178 3.23 -13.00 9.80
C PHE A 178 2.79 -13.06 8.33
N ALA A 179 3.38 -12.20 7.49
CA ALA A 179 3.08 -12.20 6.06
C ALA A 179 3.34 -13.57 5.45
N ASP A 180 2.45 -13.94 4.53
CA ASP A 180 2.50 -15.19 3.76
C ASP A 180 2.29 -16.50 4.56
N LEU A 181 2.06 -16.47 5.87
CA LEU A 181 1.82 -17.70 6.65
C LEU A 181 0.42 -18.29 6.44
N SER A 182 -0.59 -17.45 6.25
CA SER A 182 -1.98 -17.86 6.03
C SER A 182 -2.44 -17.69 4.58
N GLY A 183 -1.50 -17.60 3.65
CA GLY A 183 -1.72 -17.35 2.24
C GLY A 183 -0.88 -16.18 1.71
N LEU A 184 -0.41 -16.30 0.48
CA LEU A 184 0.50 -15.34 -0.13
C LEU A 184 -0.10 -13.92 -0.19
N GLY A 185 0.67 -12.93 0.25
CA GLY A 185 0.28 -11.53 0.29
C GLY A 185 -0.58 -11.14 1.50
N GLY A 186 -0.94 -12.10 2.36
CA GLY A 186 -1.67 -11.87 3.61
C GLY A 186 -0.74 -11.56 4.78
N GLY A 187 -1.31 -11.45 5.97
CA GLY A 187 -0.64 -11.20 7.25
C GLY A 187 -1.62 -10.65 8.27
N PHE A 188 -1.14 -10.29 9.45
CA PHE A 188 -2.01 -9.94 10.57
C PHE A 188 -2.20 -8.44 10.77
N LEU A 189 -1.12 -7.69 10.97
CA LEU A 189 -1.08 -6.25 11.23
C LEU A 189 0.10 -5.65 10.49
N SER A 190 -0.09 -4.50 9.85
CA SER A 190 1.01 -3.79 9.19
C SER A 190 1.97 -3.18 10.22
N ALA A 191 3.28 -3.26 9.95
CA ALA A 191 4.30 -2.52 10.70
C ALA A 191 4.29 -1.00 10.42
N LEU A 192 3.39 -0.54 9.54
CA LEU A 192 3.22 0.86 9.17
C LEU A 192 2.19 1.53 10.09
N SER A 193 2.62 1.91 11.29
CA SER A 193 1.77 2.59 12.28
C SER A 193 1.37 4.00 11.83
N THR A 194 0.13 4.41 12.13
CA THR A 194 -0.33 5.80 11.93
C THR A 194 0.48 6.82 12.71
N GLN A 195 1.25 6.40 13.72
CA GLN A 195 2.16 7.28 14.45
C GLN A 195 3.33 7.78 13.60
N VAL A 196 3.74 7.02 12.59
CA VAL A 196 4.92 7.33 11.76
C VAL A 196 4.60 7.59 10.29
N ILE A 197 3.48 7.08 9.77
CA ILE A 197 3.09 7.24 8.37
C ILE A 197 2.52 8.64 8.15
N GLY A 198 2.87 9.25 7.01
CA GLY A 198 2.21 10.42 6.44
C GLY A 198 1.09 10.04 5.47
N ASN A 199 0.38 11.02 4.95
CA ASN A 199 -0.55 10.78 3.85
C ASN A 199 0.19 10.06 2.72
N SER A 200 -0.42 9.02 2.20
CA SER A 200 0.18 8.05 1.28
C SER A 200 -0.80 7.74 0.16
N ASP A 201 -0.38 7.06 -0.88
CA ASP A 201 -1.23 6.74 -2.02
C ASP A 201 -1.52 5.26 -2.12
N PHE A 202 -2.73 4.94 -2.54
CA PHE A 202 -3.17 3.62 -2.93
C PHE A 202 -3.70 3.65 -4.36
N TYR A 203 -3.19 2.75 -5.22
CA TYR A 203 -3.59 2.60 -6.61
C TYR A 203 -4.25 1.25 -6.83
N ASN A 204 -5.41 1.24 -7.48
CA ASN A 204 -6.17 0.03 -7.82
C ASN A 204 -6.49 -0.08 -9.32
N GLY A 205 -5.97 0.84 -10.12
CA GLY A 205 -6.19 0.93 -11.56
C GLY A 205 -4.90 1.18 -12.33
N ALA A 206 -5.00 1.73 -13.55
CA ALA A 206 -3.85 2.15 -14.34
C ALA A 206 -3.08 3.25 -13.59
N PHE A 207 -1.93 2.92 -13.04
CA PHE A 207 -1.10 3.80 -12.23
C PHE A 207 0.07 4.39 -13.04
N PRO A 208 0.70 5.51 -12.58
CA PRO A 208 1.77 6.21 -13.28
C PRO A 208 2.99 5.36 -13.64
N ALA A 209 3.79 5.83 -14.59
CA ALA A 209 4.94 5.09 -15.13
C ALA A 209 6.06 4.82 -14.12
N GLU A 210 6.15 5.55 -13.04
CA GLU A 210 7.14 5.35 -11.98
C GLU A 210 6.97 4.05 -11.17
N TYR A 211 5.80 3.40 -11.28
CA TYR A 211 5.51 2.13 -10.62
C TYR A 211 5.78 0.96 -11.56
N SER A 212 6.99 0.44 -11.54
CA SER A 212 7.39 -0.80 -12.21
C SER A 212 7.17 -2.01 -11.29
N ASN A 213 7.21 -3.22 -11.84
CA ASN A 213 7.08 -4.49 -11.09
C ASN A 213 5.76 -4.60 -10.29
N ALA A 214 4.67 -4.04 -10.81
CA ALA A 214 3.35 -4.06 -10.18
C ALA A 214 2.30 -4.55 -11.17
N LEU A 215 1.44 -5.49 -10.76
CA LEU A 215 0.43 -6.09 -11.64
C LEU A 215 -1.01 -5.76 -11.24
N SER A 216 -1.29 -5.62 -9.95
CA SER A 216 -2.63 -5.46 -9.38
C SER A 216 -2.87 -4.06 -8.85
N GLY A 217 -2.17 -3.70 -7.79
CA GLY A 217 -2.26 -2.40 -7.15
C GLY A 217 -0.97 -2.04 -6.42
N VAL A 218 -0.89 -0.80 -5.98
CA VAL A 218 0.31 -0.27 -5.32
C VAL A 218 -0.08 0.48 -4.05
N PHE A 219 0.57 0.15 -2.93
CA PHE A 219 0.64 1.00 -1.75
C PHE A 219 1.94 1.80 -1.80
N ASP A 220 1.85 3.11 -2.01
CA ASP A 220 3.00 4.02 -2.00
C ASP A 220 2.99 4.84 -0.70
N MET A 221 3.71 4.32 0.29
CA MET A 221 3.69 4.78 1.66
C MET A 221 4.85 5.75 1.94
N HIS A 222 4.58 6.75 2.76
CA HIS A 222 5.57 7.76 3.14
C HIS A 222 5.62 7.91 4.65
N LEU A 223 6.82 8.00 5.22
CA LEU A 223 7.01 8.35 6.62
C LEU A 223 6.94 9.87 6.78
N ARG A 224 6.17 10.35 7.76
CA ARG A 224 6.14 11.78 8.10
C ARG A 224 7.45 12.24 8.73
N ASN A 225 7.71 13.52 8.74
CA ASN A 225 8.82 14.09 9.49
C ASN A 225 8.41 14.33 10.95
N GLY A 226 9.35 14.14 11.86
CA GLY A 226 9.15 14.45 13.28
C GLY A 226 9.01 15.95 13.55
N ASN A 227 8.49 16.31 14.73
CA ASN A 227 8.36 17.68 15.16
C ASN A 227 9.76 18.33 15.32
N ASN A 228 10.03 19.39 14.59
CA ASN A 228 11.31 20.09 14.64
C ASN A 228 11.38 21.22 15.70
N GLN A 229 10.33 21.40 16.52
CA GLN A 229 10.21 22.46 17.52
C GLN A 229 10.05 21.95 18.94
N LYS A 230 9.23 20.90 19.13
CA LYS A 230 8.89 20.32 20.43
C LYS A 230 9.16 18.82 20.47
N TYR A 231 9.47 18.31 21.64
CA TYR A 231 9.48 16.88 21.92
C TYR A 231 8.07 16.43 22.24
N GLU A 232 7.65 15.34 21.60
CA GLU A 232 6.34 14.74 21.76
C GLU A 232 6.48 13.24 21.90
N HIS A 233 5.75 12.65 22.83
CA HIS A 233 5.79 11.22 23.11
C HIS A 233 4.38 10.67 23.15
N ALA A 234 4.19 9.46 22.63
CA ALA A 234 2.94 8.72 22.74
C ALA A 234 3.22 7.33 23.29
N PHE A 235 2.36 6.91 24.20
CA PHE A 235 2.35 5.58 24.76
C PHE A 235 0.94 5.02 24.66
N GLN A 236 0.81 3.85 24.04
CA GLN A 236 -0.47 3.17 23.87
C GLN A 236 -0.32 1.71 24.32
N VAL A 237 -1.32 1.21 25.04
CA VAL A 237 -1.44 -0.20 25.42
C VAL A 237 -2.79 -0.72 24.97
N GLY A 238 -2.81 -1.88 24.32
CA GLY A 238 -4.03 -2.53 23.85
C GLY A 238 -3.88 -4.05 23.77
N LEU A 239 -4.94 -4.72 23.34
CA LEU A 239 -4.93 -6.17 23.15
C LEU A 239 -3.86 -6.64 22.17
N MET A 240 -3.53 -5.82 21.18
CA MET A 240 -2.58 -6.15 20.13
C MET A 240 -1.13 -5.92 20.54
N GLY A 241 -0.89 -5.10 21.57
CA GLY A 241 0.46 -4.80 22.01
C GLY A 241 0.62 -3.47 22.71
N VAL A 242 1.90 -3.12 22.88
CA VAL A 242 2.36 -1.83 23.35
C VAL A 242 2.94 -1.08 22.17
N ASP A 243 2.58 0.20 22.04
CA ASP A 243 3.07 1.12 21.02
C ASP A 243 3.73 2.33 21.70
N LEU A 244 4.98 2.59 21.34
CA LEU A 244 5.80 3.68 21.87
C LEU A 244 6.25 4.56 20.71
N ALA A 245 5.85 5.81 20.69
CA ALA A 245 6.31 6.77 19.71
C ALA A 245 6.99 7.97 20.36
N SER A 246 8.06 8.44 19.75
CA SER A 246 8.79 9.64 20.20
C SER A 246 9.24 10.44 18.98
N GLU A 247 9.08 11.75 19.07
CA GLU A 247 9.53 12.68 18.05
C GLU A 247 10.04 13.98 18.66
N GLY A 248 10.90 14.67 17.96
CA GLY A 248 11.40 15.95 18.43
C GLY A 248 12.53 16.53 17.59
N PRO A 249 12.98 17.74 17.93
CA PRO A 249 14.10 18.40 17.26
C PRO A 249 15.44 17.72 17.58
N ILE A 250 16.22 17.41 16.53
CA ILE A 250 17.65 17.17 16.67
C ILE A 250 18.35 18.52 16.79
N SER A 251 17.92 19.50 15.97
CA SER A 251 18.38 20.88 16.06
C SER A 251 17.28 21.84 15.62
N LYS A 252 16.70 22.59 16.57
CA LYS A 252 15.69 23.63 16.27
C LYS A 252 16.21 24.67 15.29
N LYS A 253 17.48 25.11 15.45
CA LYS A 253 18.10 26.13 14.60
C LYS A 253 18.21 25.68 13.14
N ARG A 254 18.50 24.41 12.89
CA ARG A 254 18.60 23.83 11.55
C ARG A 254 17.27 23.26 11.04
N GLY A 255 16.27 23.09 11.90
CA GLY A 255 14.98 22.48 11.57
C GLY A 255 15.05 20.95 11.43
N SER A 256 16.15 20.33 11.90
CA SER A 256 16.29 18.87 11.85
C SER A 256 15.50 18.18 12.96
N SER A 257 14.93 17.02 12.64
CA SER A 257 14.05 16.30 13.53
C SER A 257 14.24 14.78 13.45
N TYR A 258 13.80 14.10 14.49
CA TYR A 258 13.68 12.66 14.52
C TYR A 258 12.23 12.24 14.79
N LEU A 259 11.89 11.05 14.34
CA LEU A 259 10.67 10.33 14.58
C LEU A 259 11.04 8.87 14.78
N VAL A 260 10.54 8.23 15.82
CA VAL A 260 10.74 6.81 16.11
C VAL A 260 9.46 6.21 16.68
N ASN A 261 9.16 4.98 16.28
CA ASN A 261 8.05 4.20 16.79
C ASN A 261 8.51 2.76 16.99
N TYR A 262 8.22 2.21 18.14
CA TYR A 262 8.48 0.81 18.47
C TYR A 262 7.22 0.16 18.98
N ARG A 263 6.89 -1.03 18.43
CA ARG A 263 5.75 -1.83 18.89
C ARG A 263 6.19 -3.22 19.30
N PHE A 264 5.48 -3.75 20.28
CA PHE A 264 5.72 -5.07 20.83
C PHE A 264 4.38 -5.74 21.13
N SER A 265 4.22 -7.00 20.70
CA SER A 265 2.98 -7.76 20.88
C SER A 265 2.76 -8.21 22.34
N THR A 266 1.53 -8.12 22.81
CA THR A 266 1.06 -8.69 24.08
C THR A 266 0.07 -9.83 23.87
N THR A 267 -0.08 -10.32 22.66
CA THR A 267 -1.06 -11.35 22.29
C THR A 267 -0.93 -12.63 23.11
N SER A 268 0.29 -13.07 23.41
CA SER A 268 0.54 -14.23 24.25
C SER A 268 0.13 -14.05 25.71
N LEU A 269 0.02 -12.81 26.21
CA LEU A 269 -0.48 -12.51 27.55
C LEU A 269 -2.01 -12.51 27.60
N ALA A 270 -2.66 -12.17 26.49
CA ALA A 270 -4.12 -12.06 26.42
C ALA A 270 -4.81 -13.39 26.09
N SER A 271 -4.15 -14.29 25.35
CA SER A 271 -4.72 -15.57 24.87
C SER A 271 -4.29 -16.81 25.63
N GLY A 272 -3.52 -16.65 26.73
CA GLY A 272 -2.90 -17.79 27.41
C GLY A 272 -1.78 -18.41 26.58
N ASN A 273 -1.44 -19.67 26.85
CA ASN A 273 -0.35 -20.36 26.15
C ASN A 273 -0.74 -20.92 24.76
N ASP A 274 -2.01 -20.82 24.37
CA ASP A 274 -2.54 -21.48 23.17
C ASP A 274 -2.15 -20.78 21.87
N ILE A 275 -1.85 -19.46 21.90
CA ILE A 275 -1.42 -18.69 20.73
C ILE A 275 -0.03 -18.12 20.97
N ASN A 276 0.98 -18.78 20.39
CA ASN A 276 2.37 -18.35 20.52
C ASN A 276 2.83 -17.46 19.35
N LEU A 277 2.07 -16.36 19.13
CA LEU A 277 2.39 -15.33 18.15
C LEU A 277 3.10 -14.17 18.85
N LYS A 278 4.36 -13.94 18.51
CA LYS A 278 5.16 -12.82 19.02
C LYS A 278 5.65 -11.99 17.87
N TYR A 279 5.37 -10.71 17.91
CA TYR A 279 5.89 -9.76 16.93
C TYR A 279 6.46 -8.52 17.58
N GLN A 280 7.39 -7.89 16.92
CA GLN A 280 7.89 -6.56 17.22
C GLN A 280 8.27 -5.83 15.96
N ASP A 281 8.14 -4.52 15.97
CA ASP A 281 8.58 -3.66 14.88
C ASP A 281 9.16 -2.34 15.37
N LEU A 282 10.02 -1.78 14.53
CA LEU A 282 10.65 -0.47 14.73
C LEU A 282 10.60 0.30 13.42
N ALA A 283 10.05 1.50 13.46
CA ALA A 283 10.13 2.44 12.35
C ALA A 283 10.73 3.76 12.81
N PHE A 284 11.57 4.37 11.98
CA PHE A 284 12.15 5.69 12.29
C PHE A 284 12.41 6.51 11.05
N LYS A 285 12.45 7.84 11.23
CA LYS A 285 12.91 8.79 10.23
C LYS A 285 13.67 9.94 10.89
N LEU A 286 14.85 10.23 10.36
CA LEU A 286 15.66 11.40 10.69
C LEU A 286 15.64 12.34 9.49
N ASN A 287 15.36 13.63 9.74
CA ASN A 287 15.24 14.63 8.67
C ASN A 287 16.24 15.76 8.91
N PHE A 288 17.06 16.04 7.91
CA PHE A 288 18.15 17.02 7.97
C PHE A 288 18.05 18.02 6.81
N PRO A 289 17.19 19.06 6.92
CA PRO A 289 17.18 20.13 5.93
C PRO A 289 18.45 20.97 6.06
N THR A 290 19.05 21.29 4.91
CA THR A 290 20.24 22.17 4.83
C THR A 290 19.87 23.47 4.12
N ARG A 291 20.75 24.47 4.20
CA ARG A 291 20.53 25.76 3.53
C ARG A 291 20.78 25.71 2.02
N LYS A 292 21.78 24.94 1.57
CA LYS A 292 22.26 24.95 0.17
C LYS A 292 22.30 23.57 -0.48
N ALA A 293 22.45 22.51 0.32
CA ALA A 293 22.63 21.16 -0.20
C ALA A 293 21.31 20.32 -0.20
N GLY A 294 20.16 20.99 -0.09
CA GLY A 294 18.87 20.28 -0.08
C GLY A 294 18.55 19.59 1.25
N THR A 295 17.72 18.60 1.23
CA THR A 295 17.26 17.86 2.42
C THR A 295 17.73 16.42 2.36
N PHE A 296 18.42 15.97 3.40
CA PHE A 296 18.78 14.57 3.62
C PHE A 296 17.80 13.93 4.60
N SER A 297 17.45 12.70 4.37
CA SER A 297 16.68 11.91 5.32
C SER A 297 17.24 10.49 5.42
N ILE A 298 17.26 9.97 6.64
CA ILE A 298 17.60 8.58 6.94
C ILE A 298 16.33 7.94 7.51
N TRP A 299 15.96 6.78 7.00
CA TRP A 299 14.76 6.11 7.43
C TRP A 299 14.98 4.60 7.55
N GLY A 300 14.15 3.96 8.34
CA GLY A 300 14.19 2.51 8.50
C GLY A 300 12.87 1.96 9.01
N LEU A 301 12.61 0.72 8.64
CA LEU A 301 11.52 -0.13 9.08
C LEU A 301 12.09 -1.52 9.32
N GLY A 302 11.87 -2.08 10.50
CA GLY A 302 12.23 -3.45 10.82
C GLY A 302 11.09 -4.16 11.51
N LEU A 303 10.91 -5.44 11.20
CA LEU A 303 9.93 -6.29 11.88
C LEU A 303 10.51 -7.68 12.10
N ALA A 304 10.15 -8.29 13.23
CA ALA A 304 10.56 -9.62 13.59
C ALA A 304 9.36 -10.39 14.17
N ASP A 305 9.05 -11.51 13.53
CA ASP A 305 7.92 -12.36 13.87
C ASP A 305 8.39 -13.75 14.30
N ARG A 306 7.73 -14.27 15.30
CA ARG A 306 7.99 -15.63 15.83
C ARG A 306 6.65 -16.30 16.06
N ASN A 307 6.46 -17.44 15.43
CA ASN A 307 5.30 -18.30 15.62
C ASN A 307 5.77 -19.72 15.95
N LYS A 308 5.13 -20.35 16.89
CA LYS A 308 5.32 -21.77 17.21
C LYS A 308 3.95 -22.40 17.39
N VAL A 309 3.75 -23.53 16.75
CA VAL A 309 2.55 -24.35 16.86
C VAL A 309 3.02 -25.71 17.36
N ASP A 310 2.44 -26.19 18.42
CA ASP A 310 2.66 -27.54 18.94
C ASP A 310 1.49 -28.43 18.51
N ALA A 311 1.76 -29.71 18.22
CA ALA A 311 0.71 -30.68 17.92
C ALA A 311 -0.17 -30.86 19.17
N LEU A 312 -1.47 -31.14 18.95
CA LEU A 312 -2.38 -31.49 20.01
C LEU A 312 -2.04 -32.85 20.64
N GLU A 313 -2.59 -33.13 21.79
CA GLU A 313 -2.50 -34.47 22.40
C GLU A 313 -3.10 -35.52 21.46
N ARG A 314 -2.50 -36.72 21.43
CA ARG A 314 -2.91 -37.79 20.49
C ARG A 314 -4.40 -38.12 20.54
N SER A 315 -5.01 -38.00 21.70
CA SER A 315 -6.46 -38.23 21.93
C SER A 315 -7.36 -37.18 21.27
N GLU A 316 -6.80 -36.05 20.87
CA GLU A 316 -7.50 -34.90 20.29
C GLU A 316 -7.29 -34.80 18.76
N TRP A 317 -6.58 -35.79 18.16
CA TRP A 317 -6.32 -35.78 16.74
C TRP A 317 -7.54 -36.12 15.90
N GLU A 318 -8.10 -35.14 15.23
CA GLU A 318 -9.19 -35.30 14.27
C GLU A 318 -8.71 -34.99 12.85
N THR A 319 -7.80 -34.03 12.69
CA THR A 319 -7.29 -33.55 11.40
C THR A 319 -5.76 -33.66 11.31
N MET A 320 -5.23 -33.49 10.09
CA MET A 320 -3.77 -33.40 9.89
C MET A 320 -3.16 -32.18 10.60
N GLY A 321 -3.93 -31.09 10.74
CA GLY A 321 -3.50 -29.92 11.47
C GLY A 321 -3.20 -30.20 12.93
N ASP A 322 -4.04 -31.02 13.58
CA ASP A 322 -3.90 -31.38 15.01
C ASP A 322 -2.62 -32.18 15.29
N ARG A 323 -2.13 -32.88 14.28
CA ARG A 323 -0.89 -33.69 14.31
C ARG A 323 0.34 -32.91 13.88
N SER A 324 0.20 -31.66 13.49
CA SER A 324 1.29 -30.86 12.96
C SER A 324 1.87 -29.96 14.02
N SER A 325 3.20 -29.96 14.15
CA SER A 325 3.93 -28.96 14.91
C SER A 325 4.85 -28.17 13.97
N GLY A 326 5.19 -26.95 14.34
CA GLY A 326 6.06 -26.15 13.50
C GLY A 326 6.49 -24.84 14.13
N SER A 327 7.45 -24.22 13.48
CA SER A 327 7.92 -22.89 13.86
C SER A 327 8.21 -22.03 12.64
N ASN A 328 7.82 -20.75 12.74
CA ASN A 328 8.09 -19.74 11.73
C ASN A 328 8.85 -18.57 12.36
N LYS A 329 9.93 -18.17 11.70
CA LYS A 329 10.74 -17.00 12.06
C LYS A 329 10.86 -16.12 10.82
N LEU A 330 10.29 -14.91 10.90
CA LEU A 330 10.28 -13.96 9.81
C LEU A 330 10.99 -12.70 10.30
N ASP A 331 12.04 -12.30 9.61
CA ASP A 331 12.77 -11.06 9.89
C ASP A 331 12.80 -10.23 8.60
N LYS A 332 12.29 -9.00 8.64
CA LYS A 332 12.26 -8.09 7.50
C LYS A 332 12.80 -6.74 7.90
N LEU A 333 13.63 -6.17 7.05
CA LEU A 333 14.19 -4.83 7.21
C LEU A 333 14.06 -4.07 5.90
N ALA A 334 13.84 -2.78 6.01
CA ALA A 334 13.95 -1.83 4.90
C ALA A 334 14.53 -0.53 5.45
N GLY A 335 15.42 0.10 4.72
CA GLY A 335 15.96 1.39 5.16
C GLY A 335 16.84 2.03 4.11
N GLY A 336 17.11 3.31 4.30
CA GLY A 336 17.92 4.03 3.35
C GLY A 336 18.22 5.47 3.70
N LEU A 337 19.07 6.05 2.86
CA LEU A 337 19.39 7.46 2.80
C LEU A 337 18.71 8.05 1.56
N ALA A 338 17.91 9.07 1.74
CA ALA A 338 17.30 9.82 0.64
C ALA A 338 17.81 11.27 0.66
N HIS A 339 17.98 11.84 -0.52
CA HIS A 339 18.40 13.21 -0.74
C HIS A 339 17.47 13.88 -1.74
N LYS A 340 16.89 15.00 -1.36
CA LYS A 340 16.11 15.88 -2.25
C LYS A 340 16.86 17.19 -2.42
N TYR A 341 17.17 17.53 -3.66
CA TYR A 341 17.85 18.75 -4.02
C TYR A 341 17.03 19.54 -5.03
N VAL A 342 16.70 20.79 -4.67
CA VAL A 342 16.02 21.74 -5.56
C VAL A 342 17.12 22.46 -6.36
N ILE A 343 17.11 22.25 -7.68
CA ILE A 343 18.08 22.83 -8.61
C ILE A 343 17.69 24.29 -8.92
N ASP A 344 16.41 24.48 -9.24
CA ASP A 344 15.77 25.76 -9.48
C ASP A 344 14.28 25.71 -9.12
N GLU A 345 13.52 26.79 -9.30
CA GLU A 345 12.10 26.90 -8.97
C GLU A 345 11.22 25.86 -9.69
N ASN A 346 11.70 25.32 -10.81
CA ASN A 346 10.96 24.38 -11.68
C ASN A 346 11.53 22.96 -11.66
N THR A 347 12.69 22.75 -11.02
CA THR A 347 13.43 21.50 -11.16
C THR A 347 13.96 21.02 -9.82
N TYR A 348 13.66 19.77 -9.47
CA TYR A 348 14.29 19.08 -8.36
C TYR A 348 14.69 17.66 -8.74
N ILE A 349 15.71 17.15 -8.08
CA ILE A 349 16.13 15.75 -8.12
C ILE A 349 15.92 15.12 -6.75
N ARG A 350 15.44 13.89 -6.75
CA ARG A 350 15.42 13.05 -5.55
C ARG A 350 16.17 11.76 -5.86
N SER A 351 17.14 11.46 -5.00
CA SER A 351 17.95 10.24 -5.10
C SER A 351 17.93 9.50 -3.77
N SER A 352 17.98 8.18 -3.80
CA SER A 352 18.07 7.35 -2.61
C SER A 352 18.97 6.14 -2.82
N LEU A 353 19.69 5.79 -1.76
CA LEU A 353 20.43 4.55 -1.59
C LEU A 353 19.74 3.79 -0.45
N SER A 354 19.23 2.62 -0.74
CA SER A 354 18.40 1.88 0.21
C SER A 354 18.74 0.39 0.16
N ALA A 355 18.40 -0.32 1.21
CA ALA A 355 18.49 -1.77 1.25
C ALA A 355 17.23 -2.36 1.88
N THR A 356 16.82 -3.53 1.40
CA THR A 356 15.81 -4.35 2.05
C THR A 356 16.39 -5.73 2.34
N TYR A 357 15.91 -6.33 3.42
CA TYR A 357 16.27 -7.67 3.83
C TYR A 357 15.01 -8.45 4.19
N SER A 358 14.95 -9.70 3.80
CA SER A 358 13.98 -10.64 4.33
C SER A 358 14.64 -11.99 4.59
N LYS A 359 14.31 -12.55 5.74
CA LYS A 359 14.71 -13.92 6.12
C LYS A 359 13.49 -14.64 6.64
N ASP A 360 13.15 -15.73 5.96
CA ASP A 360 12.04 -16.59 6.32
C ASP A 360 12.61 -17.97 6.63
N ARG A 361 12.32 -18.48 7.81
CA ARG A 361 12.64 -19.85 8.20
C ARG A 361 11.38 -20.51 8.72
N SER A 362 10.92 -21.52 8.01
CA SER A 362 9.74 -22.31 8.35
C SER A 362 10.12 -23.78 8.47
N MET A 363 9.78 -24.38 9.59
CA MET A 363 9.96 -25.82 9.84
C MET A 363 8.61 -26.39 10.25
N ALA A 364 8.28 -27.56 9.72
CA ALA A 364 7.08 -28.28 10.11
C ALA A 364 7.39 -29.77 10.27
N ASP A 365 6.80 -30.35 11.29
CA ASP A 365 6.87 -31.77 11.64
C ASP A 365 5.45 -32.34 11.71
N LEU A 366 5.30 -33.58 11.24
CA LEU A 366 4.06 -34.34 11.35
C LEU A 366 4.23 -35.45 12.40
N HIS A 367 3.37 -35.48 13.38
CA HIS A 367 3.32 -36.52 14.39
C HIS A 367 2.49 -37.69 13.88
N THR A 368 3.10 -38.85 13.77
CA THR A 368 2.44 -40.10 13.44
C THR A 368 2.27 -40.95 14.70
N ASP A 369 1.63 -42.11 14.57
CA ASP A 369 1.46 -43.00 15.70
C ASP A 369 2.77 -43.53 16.26
N ASN A 370 3.84 -43.56 15.44
CA ASN A 370 5.09 -44.22 15.76
C ASN A 370 6.29 -43.27 15.85
N GLU A 371 6.23 -42.13 15.13
CA GLU A 371 7.38 -41.24 15.00
C GLU A 371 6.96 -39.81 14.66
N ILE A 372 7.88 -38.86 14.82
CA ILE A 372 7.77 -37.49 14.35
C ILE A 372 8.58 -37.36 13.07
N VAL A 373 7.94 -37.01 11.97
CA VAL A 373 8.55 -36.87 10.65
C VAL A 373 8.63 -35.40 10.25
N GLN A 374 9.83 -34.93 9.93
CA GLN A 374 9.98 -33.59 9.38
C GLN A 374 9.40 -33.54 7.96
N VAL A 375 8.45 -32.59 7.73
CA VAL A 375 7.73 -32.46 6.47
C VAL A 375 8.05 -31.19 5.72
N ALA A 376 8.65 -30.21 6.38
CA ALA A 376 9.14 -28.99 5.72
C ALA A 376 10.36 -28.42 6.45
N ASP A 377 11.35 -27.98 5.67
CA ASP A 377 12.46 -27.13 6.07
C ASP A 377 12.69 -26.09 4.96
N ILE A 378 12.22 -24.88 5.18
CA ILE A 378 12.29 -23.77 4.23
C ILE A 378 13.16 -22.70 4.82
N GLN A 379 14.22 -22.35 4.11
CA GLN A 379 15.13 -21.27 4.45
C GLN A 379 15.26 -20.33 3.25
N ASN A 380 14.94 -19.08 3.47
CA ASN A 380 14.95 -18.07 2.44
C ASN A 380 15.55 -16.79 2.99
N SER A 381 16.65 -16.35 2.42
CA SER A 381 17.32 -15.10 2.78
C SER A 381 17.55 -14.26 1.54
N ARG A 382 17.12 -13.00 1.57
CA ARG A 382 17.22 -12.07 0.44
C ARG A 382 17.66 -10.69 0.91
N TRP A 383 18.64 -10.12 0.22
CA TRP A 383 19.02 -8.72 0.27
C TRP A 383 18.73 -8.07 -1.06
N ASN A 384 18.14 -6.88 -1.04
CA ASN A 384 18.03 -6.05 -2.23
C ASN A 384 18.72 -4.71 -1.92
N PHE A 385 19.71 -4.33 -2.72
CA PHE A 385 20.33 -3.01 -2.67
C PHE A 385 19.75 -2.17 -3.79
N VAL A 386 19.18 -1.01 -3.45
CA VAL A 386 18.38 -0.22 -4.37
C VAL A 386 18.98 1.17 -4.50
N PHE A 387 19.36 1.52 -5.73
CA PHE A 387 19.58 2.91 -6.13
C PHE A 387 18.34 3.39 -6.88
N ASN A 388 17.72 4.47 -6.43
CA ASN A 388 16.60 5.12 -7.10
C ASN A 388 16.90 6.59 -7.25
N SER A 389 16.70 7.14 -8.45
CA SER A 389 16.86 8.58 -8.69
C SER A 389 15.88 9.05 -9.75
N TYR A 390 15.26 10.21 -9.52
CA TYR A 390 14.43 10.85 -10.52
C TYR A 390 14.60 12.36 -10.53
N LEU A 391 14.47 12.92 -11.73
CA LEU A 391 14.37 14.35 -11.99
C LEU A 391 12.91 14.71 -12.23
N ASN A 392 12.40 15.68 -11.52
CA ASN A 392 11.10 16.28 -11.76
C ASN A 392 11.29 17.70 -12.30
N LYS A 393 10.78 17.94 -13.50
CA LYS A 393 10.93 19.24 -14.18
C LYS A 393 9.58 19.76 -14.66
N LYS A 394 9.28 20.98 -14.25
CA LYS A 394 8.16 21.77 -14.76
C LYS A 394 8.66 22.60 -15.92
N PHE A 395 8.34 22.21 -17.14
CA PHE A 395 8.73 22.93 -18.36
C PHE A 395 7.92 24.20 -18.56
N SER A 396 6.69 24.20 -18.10
CA SER A 396 5.78 25.35 -18.11
C SER A 396 4.68 25.13 -17.06
N SER A 397 3.83 26.14 -16.83
CA SER A 397 2.62 26.00 -16.01
C SER A 397 1.69 24.85 -16.48
N ARG A 398 1.80 24.46 -17.74
CA ARG A 398 0.97 23.40 -18.36
C ARG A 398 1.68 22.06 -18.51
N HIS A 399 3.00 21.96 -18.35
CA HIS A 399 3.75 20.72 -18.59
C HIS A 399 4.75 20.43 -17.49
N THR A 400 4.56 19.30 -16.82
CA THR A 400 5.51 18.74 -15.84
C THR A 400 5.91 17.35 -16.29
N ASN A 401 7.19 17.03 -16.22
CA ASN A 401 7.75 15.70 -16.51
C ASN A 401 8.51 15.18 -15.30
N ARG A 402 8.44 13.86 -15.12
CA ARG A 402 9.26 13.11 -14.19
C ARG A 402 9.93 11.96 -14.92
N THR A 403 11.25 11.93 -14.88
CA THR A 403 12.07 10.87 -15.47
C THR A 403 12.98 10.29 -14.42
N GLY A 404 13.05 8.99 -14.32
CA GLY A 404 13.82 8.31 -13.28
C GLY A 404 14.32 6.94 -13.66
N ILE A 405 15.24 6.46 -12.82
CA ILE A 405 15.83 5.13 -12.91
C ILE A 405 15.82 4.46 -11.55
N THR A 406 15.67 3.14 -11.56
CA THR A 406 15.84 2.29 -10.37
C THR A 406 16.73 1.11 -10.74
N ILE A 407 17.76 0.88 -9.95
CA ILE A 407 18.66 -0.27 -10.06
C ILE A 407 18.52 -1.06 -8.78
N THR A 408 18.12 -2.31 -8.88
CA THR A 408 17.97 -3.20 -7.74
C THR A 408 18.89 -4.40 -7.92
N GLU A 409 19.89 -4.53 -7.05
CA GLU A 409 20.75 -5.70 -6.95
C GLU A 409 20.14 -6.66 -5.93
N LEU A 410 19.78 -7.86 -6.40
CA LEU A 410 19.21 -8.95 -5.62
C LEU A 410 20.30 -9.93 -5.23
N LYS A 411 20.49 -10.15 -3.92
CA LYS A 411 21.32 -11.24 -3.40
C LYS A 411 20.41 -12.21 -2.66
N TYR A 412 20.53 -13.50 -2.95
CA TYR A 412 19.61 -14.49 -2.43
C TYR A 412 20.29 -15.81 -2.09
N ASP A 413 19.76 -16.45 -1.07
CA ASP A 413 20.07 -17.81 -0.66
C ASP A 413 18.75 -18.51 -0.30
N LEU A 414 18.35 -19.46 -1.15
CA LEU A 414 17.05 -20.12 -1.14
C LEU A 414 17.26 -21.61 -0.99
N ASP A 415 16.61 -22.23 -0.02
CA ASP A 415 16.59 -23.68 0.18
C ASP A 415 15.20 -24.11 0.65
N TYR A 416 14.45 -24.76 -0.24
CA TYR A 416 13.07 -25.20 -0.02
C TYR A 416 13.01 -26.72 -0.11
N LYS A 417 12.89 -27.39 1.05
CA LYS A 417 12.68 -28.82 1.17
C LYS A 417 11.32 -29.07 1.80
N VAL A 418 10.47 -29.80 1.10
CA VAL A 418 9.10 -30.11 1.54
C VAL A 418 8.79 -31.55 1.18
N SER A 419 8.09 -32.24 2.06
CA SER A 419 7.56 -33.56 1.74
C SER A 419 6.31 -33.40 0.86
N PRO A 420 6.27 -34.04 -0.31
CA PRO A 420 5.09 -34.06 -1.14
C PRO A 420 3.89 -34.57 -0.36
N TYR A 421 2.75 -33.86 -0.50
CA TYR A 421 1.49 -34.16 0.20
C TYR A 421 1.60 -34.18 1.74
N LEU A 422 2.46 -33.31 2.31
CA LEU A 422 2.62 -33.16 3.76
C LEU A 422 2.86 -34.48 4.50
N GLY A 423 3.76 -35.34 3.96
CA GLY A 423 4.47 -36.28 4.76
C GLY A 423 3.90 -37.70 4.94
N LEU A 424 2.84 -38.07 4.29
CA LEU A 424 2.39 -39.44 4.35
C LEU A 424 3.33 -40.36 3.56
N ASN A 425 4.34 -40.93 4.27
CA ASN A 425 5.31 -41.92 3.79
C ASN A 425 6.21 -41.49 2.61
N LYS A 426 6.49 -40.18 2.46
CA LYS A 426 7.43 -39.69 1.45
C LYS A 426 8.53 -38.84 2.06
N PRO A 427 9.79 -39.04 1.68
CA PRO A 427 10.89 -38.19 2.14
C PRO A 427 10.71 -36.74 1.66
N MET A 428 11.34 -35.78 2.35
CA MET A 428 11.43 -34.41 1.87
C MET A 428 12.15 -34.36 0.52
N GLU A 429 11.62 -33.62 -0.41
CA GLU A 429 12.21 -33.33 -1.72
C GLU A 429 12.74 -31.92 -1.78
N GLN A 430 13.82 -31.70 -2.53
CA GLN A 430 14.34 -30.37 -2.83
C GLN A 430 13.49 -29.74 -3.94
N LEU A 431 12.59 -28.84 -3.57
CA LEU A 431 11.70 -28.19 -4.54
C LEU A 431 12.37 -27.02 -5.27
N SER A 432 13.09 -26.19 -4.52
CA SER A 432 13.76 -25.02 -5.06
C SER A 432 15.06 -24.78 -4.31
N LYS A 433 16.15 -24.54 -5.03
CA LYS A 433 17.44 -24.17 -4.47
C LYS A 433 18.14 -23.16 -5.35
N GLY A 434 18.53 -22.03 -4.78
CA GLY A 434 19.23 -20.98 -5.50
C GLY A 434 20.09 -20.14 -4.58
N ASN A 435 21.31 -19.88 -5.01
CA ASN A 435 22.22 -18.96 -4.34
C ASN A 435 22.89 -18.10 -5.40
N GLY A 436 22.93 -16.78 -5.20
CA GLY A 436 23.56 -15.88 -6.17
C GLY A 436 23.06 -14.45 -6.14
N GLU A 437 23.32 -13.80 -7.25
CA GLU A 437 23.01 -12.37 -7.46
C GLU A 437 22.28 -12.17 -8.80
N SER A 438 21.46 -11.17 -8.88
CA SER A 438 20.78 -10.76 -10.12
C SER A 438 20.33 -9.32 -10.02
N THR A 439 20.32 -8.61 -11.14
CA THR A 439 19.96 -7.20 -11.16
C THR A 439 18.62 -6.98 -11.87
N VAL A 440 17.80 -6.09 -11.33
CA VAL A 440 16.63 -5.53 -12.00
C VAL A 440 16.92 -4.07 -12.32
N LEU A 441 16.84 -3.72 -13.60
CA LEU A 441 16.96 -2.36 -14.09
C LEU A 441 15.58 -1.86 -14.48
N SER A 442 15.20 -0.68 -14.01
CA SER A 442 13.96 -0.01 -14.43
C SER A 442 14.25 1.44 -14.75
N ALA A 443 13.66 1.93 -15.84
CA ALA A 443 13.72 3.34 -16.20
C ALA A 443 12.33 3.79 -16.68
N TYR A 444 11.97 5.03 -16.36
CA TYR A 444 10.66 5.57 -16.74
C TYR A 444 10.74 7.04 -17.10
N SER A 445 9.80 7.47 -17.89
CA SER A 445 9.51 8.89 -18.12
C SER A 445 7.99 9.08 -18.17
N SER A 446 7.50 10.10 -17.51
CA SER A 446 6.07 10.44 -17.45
C SER A 446 5.90 11.95 -17.53
N SER A 447 4.94 12.39 -18.35
CA SER A 447 4.56 13.80 -18.51
C SER A 447 3.10 14.01 -18.18
N VAL A 448 2.80 15.01 -17.39
CA VAL A 448 1.44 15.53 -17.19
C VAL A 448 1.34 16.85 -17.94
N ILE A 449 0.38 16.95 -18.85
CA ILE A 449 0.20 18.08 -19.76
C ILE A 449 -1.24 18.56 -19.66
N ASN A 450 -1.44 19.84 -19.30
CA ASN A 450 -2.72 20.52 -19.37
C ASN A 450 -2.93 21.01 -20.81
N LEU A 451 -3.67 20.23 -21.61
CA LEU A 451 -3.97 20.56 -23.02
C LEU A 451 -4.87 21.80 -23.12
N SER A 452 -5.77 21.94 -22.15
CA SER A 452 -6.58 23.15 -21.96
C SER A 452 -6.84 23.36 -20.45
N ASN A 453 -7.63 24.35 -20.09
CA ASN A 453 -8.01 24.58 -18.69
C ASN A 453 -8.90 23.46 -18.11
N SER A 454 -9.55 22.67 -18.98
CA SER A 454 -10.44 21.58 -18.59
C SER A 454 -9.94 20.20 -19.01
N LEU A 455 -8.85 20.11 -19.78
CA LEU A 455 -8.37 18.84 -20.33
C LEU A 455 -6.91 18.62 -19.95
N THR A 456 -6.65 17.55 -19.17
CA THR A 456 -5.31 17.14 -18.74
C THR A 456 -5.01 15.75 -19.25
N THR A 457 -3.81 15.52 -19.75
CA THR A 457 -3.32 14.19 -20.13
C THR A 457 -2.08 13.82 -19.34
N SER A 458 -1.94 12.53 -19.06
CA SER A 458 -0.70 11.92 -18.56
C SER A 458 -0.23 10.91 -19.58
N LEU A 459 1.03 11.02 -20.00
CA LEU A 459 1.68 10.13 -20.96
C LEU A 459 2.97 9.61 -20.34
N GLY A 460 3.19 8.31 -20.34
CA GLY A 460 4.39 7.74 -19.78
C GLY A 460 4.74 6.37 -20.35
N ALA A 461 5.97 5.98 -20.12
CA ALA A 461 6.45 4.64 -20.39
C ALA A 461 7.45 4.20 -19.33
N THR A 462 7.45 2.90 -19.04
CA THR A 462 8.41 2.23 -18.15
C THR A 462 9.10 1.13 -18.93
N GLY A 463 10.42 1.01 -18.79
CA GLY A 463 11.20 -0.13 -19.26
C GLY A 463 11.74 -0.92 -18.07
N GLN A 464 11.71 -2.25 -18.14
CA GLN A 464 12.29 -3.14 -17.15
C GLN A 464 13.17 -4.20 -17.83
N TYR A 465 14.27 -4.57 -17.16
CA TYR A 465 15.15 -5.66 -17.58
C TYR A 465 15.60 -6.46 -16.35
N PHE A 466 15.49 -7.79 -16.44
CA PHE A 466 15.89 -8.72 -15.37
C PHE A 466 17.02 -9.62 -15.84
N THR A 467 18.20 -9.50 -15.22
CA THR A 467 19.41 -10.17 -15.66
C THR A 467 19.39 -11.67 -15.43
N LEU A 468 18.57 -12.17 -14.46
CA LEU A 468 18.48 -13.59 -14.11
C LEU A 468 18.18 -14.48 -15.33
N ASN A 469 17.26 -14.03 -16.16
CA ASN A 469 16.78 -14.75 -17.36
C ASN A 469 16.74 -13.87 -18.61
N LYS A 470 17.28 -12.64 -18.54
CA LYS A 470 17.37 -11.67 -19.63
C LYS A 470 16.00 -11.19 -20.16
N ASN A 471 14.95 -11.35 -19.38
CA ASN A 471 13.62 -10.85 -19.75
C ASN A 471 13.53 -9.34 -19.63
N TRP A 472 12.71 -8.74 -20.48
CA TRP A 472 12.47 -7.31 -20.49
C TRP A 472 11.00 -6.98 -20.78
N SER A 473 10.59 -5.78 -20.43
CA SER A 473 9.25 -5.25 -20.68
C SER A 473 9.32 -3.76 -21.02
N ILE A 474 8.47 -3.30 -21.94
CA ILE A 474 8.19 -1.89 -22.18
C ILE A 474 6.70 -1.67 -21.94
N GLU A 475 6.36 -0.71 -21.12
CA GLU A 475 5.03 -0.52 -20.53
C GLU A 475 4.52 0.89 -20.80
N PRO A 476 3.79 1.12 -21.92
CA PRO A 476 3.15 2.40 -22.19
C PRO A 476 1.96 2.61 -21.24
N ARG A 477 1.77 3.87 -20.85
CA ARG A 477 0.68 4.31 -19.96
C ARG A 477 0.15 5.65 -20.43
N VAL A 478 -1.17 5.77 -20.48
CA VAL A 478 -1.84 7.00 -20.88
C VAL A 478 -3.09 7.23 -20.04
N ALA A 479 -3.32 8.46 -19.67
CA ALA A 479 -4.58 8.86 -19.06
C ALA A 479 -5.01 10.23 -19.58
N LEU A 480 -6.30 10.43 -19.69
CA LEU A 480 -6.92 11.68 -20.08
C LEU A 480 -8.02 12.01 -19.08
N LYS A 481 -8.00 13.23 -18.52
CA LYS A 481 -9.02 13.73 -17.61
C LYS A 481 -9.63 15.00 -18.16
N TRP A 482 -10.95 15.02 -18.22
CA TRP A 482 -11.74 16.15 -18.70
C TRP A 482 -12.67 16.65 -17.61
N GLU A 483 -12.49 17.90 -17.20
CA GLU A 483 -13.40 18.64 -16.31
C GLU A 483 -14.52 19.25 -17.17
N ILE A 484 -15.65 18.52 -17.30
CA ILE A 484 -16.80 18.91 -18.14
C ILE A 484 -17.47 20.19 -17.59
N LYS A 485 -17.58 20.25 -16.28
CA LYS A 485 -18.15 21.36 -15.49
C LYS A 485 -17.41 21.40 -14.14
N PRO A 486 -17.49 22.49 -13.38
CA PRO A 486 -16.80 22.61 -12.09
C PRO A 486 -17.01 21.44 -11.12
N ALA A 487 -18.18 20.79 -11.16
CA ALA A 487 -18.51 19.67 -10.26
C ALA A 487 -18.41 18.29 -10.91
N HIS A 488 -18.05 18.18 -12.19
CA HIS A 488 -18.08 16.93 -12.94
C HIS A 488 -16.81 16.72 -13.72
N SER A 489 -16.16 15.57 -13.57
CA SER A 489 -15.05 15.18 -14.41
C SER A 489 -15.19 13.76 -14.93
N LEU A 490 -14.63 13.53 -16.12
CA LEU A 490 -14.45 12.19 -16.71
C LEU A 490 -12.96 11.93 -16.87
N ALA A 491 -12.55 10.70 -16.64
CA ALA A 491 -11.21 10.27 -16.98
C ALA A 491 -11.23 8.90 -17.64
N VAL A 492 -10.30 8.71 -18.57
CA VAL A 492 -10.00 7.41 -19.16
C VAL A 492 -8.53 7.12 -18.96
N ALA A 493 -8.19 5.87 -18.68
CA ALA A 493 -6.82 5.45 -18.48
C ALA A 493 -6.56 4.09 -19.11
N TYR A 494 -5.37 3.95 -19.64
CA TYR A 494 -4.81 2.70 -20.09
C TYR A 494 -3.39 2.56 -19.56
N GLY A 495 -3.03 1.34 -19.14
CA GLY A 495 -1.67 0.98 -18.76
C GLY A 495 -1.36 -0.46 -19.09
N LEU A 496 -0.19 -0.69 -19.69
CA LEU A 496 0.44 -2.00 -19.67
C LEU A 496 1.31 -2.07 -18.42
N HIS A 497 1.15 -3.13 -17.66
CA HIS A 497 1.85 -3.39 -16.41
C HIS A 497 2.51 -4.76 -16.46
N SER A 498 3.68 -4.91 -15.86
CA SER A 498 4.34 -6.19 -15.75
C SER A 498 4.94 -6.41 -14.36
N ARG A 499 5.10 -7.68 -14.00
CA ARG A 499 5.69 -8.10 -12.75
C ARG A 499 6.50 -9.38 -12.95
N ARG A 500 7.69 -9.41 -12.35
CA ARG A 500 8.44 -10.65 -12.21
C ARG A 500 7.77 -11.57 -11.19
N GLU A 501 7.98 -12.87 -11.33
CA GLU A 501 7.49 -13.84 -10.36
C GLU A 501 8.29 -13.79 -9.04
N ARG A 502 7.84 -14.50 -8.03
CA ARG A 502 8.60 -14.71 -6.81
C ARG A 502 9.92 -15.38 -7.17
N LEU A 503 10.98 -14.94 -6.50
CA LEU A 503 12.34 -15.37 -6.87
C LEU A 503 12.55 -16.89 -6.73
N ASP A 504 11.95 -17.50 -5.71
CA ASP A 504 12.00 -18.95 -5.48
C ASP A 504 11.38 -19.77 -6.63
N TYR A 505 10.40 -19.22 -7.36
CA TYR A 505 9.77 -19.91 -8.49
C TYR A 505 10.73 -20.17 -9.64
N TYR A 506 11.67 -19.25 -9.90
CA TYR A 506 12.66 -19.40 -10.97
C TYR A 506 13.68 -20.54 -10.71
N PHE A 507 13.76 -21.02 -9.47
CA PHE A 507 14.69 -22.08 -9.05
C PHE A 507 14.02 -23.45 -8.83
N VAL A 508 12.75 -23.57 -9.18
CA VAL A 508 12.06 -24.87 -9.21
C VAL A 508 12.57 -25.67 -10.39
N GLU A 509 13.03 -26.90 -10.11
CA GLU A 509 13.54 -27.84 -11.09
C GLU A 509 12.95 -29.23 -10.83
N GLN A 510 12.58 -29.94 -11.88
CA GLN A 510 12.03 -31.29 -11.79
C GLN A 510 12.59 -32.18 -12.94
N ILE A 511 12.65 -33.47 -12.69
CA ILE A 511 12.95 -34.45 -13.73
C ILE A 511 11.63 -35.00 -14.25
N ILE A 512 11.25 -34.61 -15.46
CA ILE A 512 10.02 -35.04 -16.15
C ILE A 512 10.44 -35.89 -17.34
N ASN A 513 10.00 -37.16 -17.37
CA ASN A 513 10.36 -38.11 -18.44
C ASN A 513 11.87 -38.24 -18.67
N GLY A 514 12.66 -38.20 -17.58
CA GLY A 514 14.13 -38.31 -17.65
C GLY A 514 14.86 -37.05 -18.09
N LYS A 515 14.13 -35.93 -18.34
CA LYS A 515 14.70 -34.66 -18.74
C LYS A 515 14.54 -33.64 -17.59
N LYS A 516 15.60 -32.89 -17.35
CA LYS A 516 15.56 -31.77 -16.39
C LYS A 516 14.80 -30.61 -16.97
N GLU A 517 13.66 -30.26 -16.37
CA GLU A 517 12.85 -29.09 -16.66
C GLU A 517 13.03 -28.06 -15.53
N SER A 518 12.91 -26.76 -15.88
CA SER A 518 13.17 -25.67 -14.94
C SER A 518 12.30 -24.45 -15.23
N ASN A 519 11.89 -23.77 -14.17
CA ASN A 519 11.16 -22.49 -14.25
C ASN A 519 12.08 -21.27 -14.49
N ARG A 520 13.37 -21.49 -14.71
CA ARG A 520 14.38 -20.41 -14.86
C ARG A 520 14.00 -19.32 -15.85
N TYR A 521 13.30 -19.68 -16.92
CA TYR A 521 12.98 -18.83 -18.04
C TYR A 521 11.54 -18.27 -18.02
N LEU A 522 10.84 -18.34 -16.88
CA LEU A 522 9.54 -17.70 -16.75
C LEU A 522 9.62 -16.22 -17.11
N ASP A 523 8.72 -15.79 -17.99
CA ASP A 523 8.59 -14.37 -18.39
C ASP A 523 7.91 -13.54 -17.29
N PHE A 524 7.88 -12.22 -17.45
CA PHE A 524 7.04 -11.36 -16.64
C PHE A 524 5.57 -11.68 -16.86
N SER A 525 4.81 -11.81 -15.79
CA SER A 525 3.35 -11.72 -15.84
C SER A 525 2.95 -10.30 -16.23
N LYS A 526 2.02 -10.16 -17.19
CA LYS A 526 1.63 -8.86 -17.77
C LYS A 526 0.13 -8.62 -17.67
N ALA A 527 -0.27 -7.36 -17.60
CA ALA A 527 -1.68 -6.97 -17.57
C ALA A 527 -1.94 -5.67 -18.34
N HIS A 528 -2.94 -5.68 -19.20
CA HIS A 528 -3.55 -4.47 -19.73
C HIS A 528 -4.63 -4.00 -18.76
N HIS A 529 -4.54 -2.77 -18.28
CA HIS A 529 -5.57 -2.12 -17.49
C HIS A 529 -6.26 -1.05 -18.31
N PHE A 530 -7.58 -1.11 -18.36
CA PHE A 530 -8.44 -0.07 -18.92
C PHE A 530 -9.37 0.42 -17.82
N GLY A 531 -9.42 1.71 -17.60
CA GLY A 531 -10.27 2.35 -16.61
C GLY A 531 -11.00 3.54 -17.17
N PHE A 532 -12.24 3.70 -16.75
CA PHE A 532 -13.02 4.91 -16.95
C PHE A 532 -13.44 5.40 -15.56
N THR A 533 -13.41 6.70 -15.34
CA THR A 533 -13.81 7.30 -14.06
C THR A 533 -14.76 8.45 -14.33
N TYR A 534 -15.89 8.46 -13.64
CA TYR A 534 -16.76 9.60 -13.53
C TYR A 534 -16.76 10.09 -12.09
N ASP A 535 -16.36 11.35 -11.88
CA ASP A 535 -16.38 12.02 -10.58
C ASP A 535 -17.43 13.12 -10.56
N TRP A 536 -18.27 13.13 -9.52
CA TRP A 536 -19.28 14.16 -9.32
C TRP A 536 -19.25 14.67 -7.87
N ASN A 537 -18.84 15.93 -7.70
CA ASN A 537 -18.98 16.68 -6.45
C ASN A 537 -20.42 17.19 -6.35
N ILE A 538 -21.33 16.39 -5.78
CA ILE A 538 -22.75 16.72 -5.64
C ILE A 538 -22.92 18.04 -4.87
N ASN A 539 -22.10 18.21 -3.83
CA ASN A 539 -21.92 19.46 -3.12
C ASN A 539 -20.51 19.50 -2.51
N GLN A 540 -20.21 20.49 -1.66
CA GLN A 540 -18.88 20.68 -1.06
C GLN A 540 -18.42 19.48 -0.20
N THR A 541 -19.34 18.66 0.31
CA THR A 541 -19.03 17.58 1.25
C THR A 541 -19.54 16.20 0.78
N LEU A 542 -20.30 16.13 -0.31
CA LEU A 542 -20.83 14.87 -0.84
C LEU A 542 -20.28 14.63 -2.24
N HIS A 543 -19.61 13.48 -2.40
CA HIS A 543 -18.90 13.08 -3.59
C HIS A 543 -19.38 11.70 -4.07
N LEU A 544 -19.58 11.56 -5.38
CA LEU A 544 -19.89 10.29 -6.06
C LEU A 544 -18.79 10.01 -7.08
N LYS A 545 -18.25 8.78 -7.04
CA LYS A 545 -17.29 8.27 -8.02
C LYS A 545 -17.77 6.94 -8.59
N ILE A 546 -17.70 6.80 -9.91
CA ILE A 546 -18.09 5.57 -10.63
C ILE A 546 -16.95 5.18 -11.53
N GLU A 547 -16.47 3.93 -11.42
CA GLU A 547 -15.27 3.43 -12.09
C GLU A 547 -15.52 2.06 -12.74
N PRO A 548 -16.07 1.99 -13.96
CA PRO A 548 -16.01 0.76 -14.73
C PRO A 548 -14.57 0.48 -15.18
N TYR A 549 -14.19 -0.80 -15.16
CA TYR A 549 -12.84 -1.22 -15.50
C TYR A 549 -12.81 -2.56 -16.23
N TYR A 550 -11.72 -2.79 -16.97
CA TYR A 550 -11.38 -4.05 -17.59
C TYR A 550 -9.87 -4.29 -17.48
N GLN A 551 -9.50 -5.49 -17.03
CA GLN A 551 -8.11 -5.94 -16.93
C GLN A 551 -7.96 -7.25 -17.68
N TYR A 552 -6.96 -7.33 -18.56
CA TYR A 552 -6.59 -8.52 -19.30
C TYR A 552 -5.17 -8.92 -18.92
N LEU A 553 -5.05 -10.04 -18.20
CA LEU A 553 -3.77 -10.58 -17.77
C LEU A 553 -3.30 -11.64 -18.74
N PHE A 554 -2.02 -11.64 -19.07
CA PHE A 554 -1.41 -12.58 -20.03
C PHE A 554 0.03 -12.88 -19.62
N HIS A 555 0.65 -13.89 -20.24
CA HIS A 555 1.91 -14.47 -19.81
C HIS A 555 1.89 -14.96 -18.35
N ILE A 556 0.72 -15.40 -17.90
CA ILE A 556 0.55 -15.89 -16.53
C ILE A 556 1.10 -17.32 -16.45
N PRO A 557 1.94 -17.63 -15.44
CA PRO A 557 2.44 -18.97 -15.23
C PRO A 557 1.32 -19.96 -14.91
N VAL A 558 1.28 -21.05 -15.67
CA VAL A 558 0.33 -22.17 -15.54
C VAL A 558 1.08 -23.48 -15.72
N GLU A 559 0.57 -24.56 -15.14
CA GLU A 559 1.03 -25.92 -15.41
C GLU A 559 0.39 -26.41 -16.72
N GLU A 560 1.20 -27.04 -17.58
CA GLU A 560 0.75 -27.50 -18.87
C GLU A 560 -0.33 -28.59 -18.73
N ASN A 561 -1.38 -28.52 -19.57
CA ASN A 561 -2.53 -29.45 -19.55
C ASN A 561 -3.24 -29.57 -18.19
N SER A 562 -3.15 -28.56 -17.34
CA SER A 562 -3.71 -28.52 -16.00
C SER A 562 -4.59 -27.27 -15.79
N SER A 563 -5.51 -27.35 -14.84
CA SER A 563 -6.25 -26.17 -14.35
C SER A 563 -5.43 -25.24 -13.49
N PHE A 564 -4.22 -25.63 -13.09
CA PHE A 564 -3.36 -24.84 -12.22
C PHE A 564 -2.97 -23.50 -12.86
N SER A 565 -3.07 -22.45 -12.07
CA SER A 565 -2.59 -21.11 -12.41
C SER A 565 -2.10 -20.41 -11.14
N ILE A 566 -0.98 -19.68 -11.26
CA ILE A 566 -0.44 -18.87 -10.18
C ILE A 566 -1.43 -17.82 -9.62
N ILE A 567 -2.43 -17.45 -10.41
CA ILE A 567 -3.49 -16.50 -9.99
C ILE A 567 -4.29 -17.02 -8.79
N ASN A 568 -4.49 -18.33 -8.71
CA ASN A 568 -5.24 -18.95 -7.62
C ASN A 568 -4.35 -19.55 -6.53
N TYR A 569 -3.02 -19.45 -6.70
CA TYR A 569 -2.08 -20.11 -5.82
C TYR A 569 -1.85 -19.32 -4.54
N GLU A 570 -1.88 -20.01 -3.40
CA GLU A 570 -1.73 -19.44 -2.07
C GLU A 570 -0.61 -20.05 -1.25
N GLU A 571 -0.10 -21.21 -1.70
CA GLU A 571 0.88 -21.95 -0.91
C GLU A 571 2.23 -21.22 -0.84
N PHE A 572 2.92 -21.41 0.26
CA PHE A 572 4.18 -20.75 0.55
C PHE A 572 5.33 -21.23 -0.36
N TYR A 573 5.24 -22.41 -0.96
CA TYR A 573 6.23 -23.02 -1.85
C TYR A 573 5.59 -23.41 -3.19
N LEU A 574 6.39 -23.57 -4.24
CA LEU A 574 5.95 -24.04 -5.54
C LEU A 574 6.63 -25.39 -5.85
N ASP A 575 5.84 -26.38 -6.25
CA ASP A 575 6.26 -27.78 -6.48
C ASP A 575 6.09 -28.25 -7.93
N ARG A 576 5.99 -27.34 -8.90
CA ARG A 576 5.68 -27.71 -10.30
C ARG A 576 6.36 -26.83 -11.32
N ILE A 577 6.53 -27.38 -12.53
CA ILE A 577 7.04 -26.66 -13.70
C ILE A 577 5.91 -25.91 -14.39
N LEU A 578 6.18 -24.65 -14.73
CA LEU A 578 5.20 -23.73 -15.27
C LEU A 578 5.62 -23.19 -16.65
N THR A 579 4.60 -22.80 -17.42
CA THR A 579 4.74 -22.09 -18.70
C THR A 579 3.94 -20.80 -18.69
N ASN A 580 4.39 -19.77 -19.42
CA ASN A 580 3.71 -18.46 -19.49
C ASN A 580 2.56 -18.42 -20.52
N THR A 581 1.70 -19.45 -20.55
CA THR A 581 0.61 -19.57 -21.51
C THR A 581 -0.76 -19.22 -20.93
N GLY A 582 -0.82 -18.96 -19.63
CA GLY A 582 -2.06 -18.60 -18.93
C GLY A 582 -2.52 -17.18 -19.24
N ILE A 583 -3.83 -16.99 -19.16
CA ILE A 583 -4.49 -15.69 -19.27
C ILE A 583 -5.57 -15.54 -18.24
N ALA A 584 -5.90 -14.29 -17.90
CA ALA A 584 -7.04 -13.99 -17.04
C ALA A 584 -7.72 -12.69 -17.44
N LYS A 585 -8.93 -12.47 -16.95
CA LYS A 585 -9.67 -11.23 -17.14
C LYS A 585 -10.49 -10.88 -15.92
N ASN A 586 -10.35 -9.63 -15.49
CA ASN A 586 -11.14 -9.04 -14.43
C ASN A 586 -11.89 -7.84 -15.00
N TYR A 587 -13.17 -7.75 -14.77
CA TYR A 587 -13.98 -6.64 -15.22
C TYR A 587 -15.14 -6.38 -14.27
N GLY A 588 -15.49 -5.13 -14.12
CA GLY A 588 -16.52 -4.73 -13.19
C GLY A 588 -16.75 -3.23 -13.15
N ILE A 589 -17.51 -2.82 -12.16
CA ILE A 589 -17.81 -1.44 -11.86
C ILE A 589 -17.67 -1.22 -10.36
N ASP A 590 -16.92 -0.20 -9.99
CA ASP A 590 -16.73 0.27 -8.63
C ASP A 590 -17.50 1.57 -8.44
N ILE A 591 -18.24 1.69 -7.34
CA ILE A 591 -19.05 2.87 -6.99
C ILE A 591 -18.66 3.30 -5.59
N THR A 592 -18.39 4.59 -5.41
CA THR A 592 -18.11 5.21 -4.11
C THR A 592 -19.00 6.42 -3.93
N LEU A 593 -19.82 6.44 -2.88
CA LEU A 593 -20.55 7.61 -2.42
C LEU A 593 -19.99 7.99 -1.05
N GLU A 594 -19.41 9.18 -0.94
CA GLU A 594 -18.73 9.62 0.27
C GLU A 594 -19.24 10.98 0.73
N GLN A 595 -19.71 11.03 1.96
CA GLN A 595 -19.98 12.26 2.69
C GLN A 595 -18.78 12.56 3.59
N TYR A 596 -18.03 13.60 3.25
CA TYR A 596 -17.00 14.13 4.13
C TYR A 596 -17.63 14.65 5.41
N MET A 597 -16.84 14.68 6.49
CA MET A 597 -17.38 15.07 7.78
C MET A 597 -18.05 16.46 7.71
N LYS A 598 -19.30 16.51 8.15
CA LYS A 598 -20.06 17.74 8.28
C LYS A 598 -20.84 17.68 9.58
N ASN A 599 -20.65 18.68 10.44
CA ASN A 599 -21.27 18.71 11.77
C ASN A 599 -20.96 17.44 12.60
N GLY A 600 -19.75 16.91 12.47
CA GLY A 600 -19.30 15.69 13.15
C GLY A 600 -19.86 14.38 12.58
N PHE A 601 -20.59 14.37 11.47
CA PHE A 601 -21.13 13.18 10.81
C PHE A 601 -20.45 12.95 9.46
N TYR A 602 -20.07 11.69 9.19
CA TYR A 602 -19.53 11.25 7.91
C TYR A 602 -20.01 9.85 7.57
N TYR A 603 -20.02 9.52 6.27
CA TYR A 603 -20.22 8.17 5.80
C TYR A 603 -19.52 7.92 4.48
N MET A 604 -19.23 6.66 4.20
CA MET A 604 -18.74 6.17 2.92
C MET A 604 -19.47 4.87 2.58
N ILE A 605 -20.09 4.84 1.41
CA ILE A 605 -20.74 3.67 0.84
C ILE A 605 -19.94 3.29 -0.38
N THR A 606 -19.39 2.07 -0.40
CA THR A 606 -18.73 1.52 -1.57
C THR A 606 -19.42 0.25 -2.03
N ALA A 607 -19.57 0.12 -3.34
CA ALA A 607 -20.12 -1.07 -3.96
C ALA A 607 -19.27 -1.45 -5.17
N SER A 608 -19.02 -2.74 -5.36
CA SER A 608 -18.31 -3.28 -6.51
C SER A 608 -19.06 -4.49 -7.04
N LEU A 609 -19.33 -4.50 -8.34
CA LEU A 609 -19.87 -5.65 -9.06
C LEU A 609 -18.82 -6.09 -10.06
N PHE A 610 -18.37 -7.34 -9.98
CA PHE A 610 -17.26 -7.77 -10.83
C PHE A 610 -17.25 -9.26 -11.13
N LYS A 611 -16.48 -9.63 -12.15
CA LYS A 611 -16.12 -10.99 -12.49
C LYS A 611 -14.61 -11.11 -12.64
N SER A 612 -14.07 -12.21 -12.12
CA SER A 612 -12.69 -12.59 -12.26
C SER A 612 -12.59 -14.01 -12.78
N LYS A 613 -11.97 -14.16 -13.96
CA LYS A 613 -11.86 -15.44 -14.67
C LYS A 613 -10.43 -15.68 -15.12
N TYR A 614 -10.02 -16.95 -15.17
CA TYR A 614 -8.72 -17.37 -15.68
C TYR A 614 -8.86 -18.57 -16.60
N ARG A 615 -7.82 -18.83 -17.35
CA ARG A 615 -7.64 -19.98 -18.21
C ARG A 615 -6.29 -20.62 -17.92
N GLY A 616 -6.29 -21.84 -17.42
CA GLY A 616 -5.11 -22.63 -17.12
C GLY A 616 -4.42 -23.20 -18.38
N GLY A 617 -3.45 -24.09 -18.19
CA GLY A 617 -2.76 -24.78 -19.27
C GLY A 617 -3.64 -25.71 -20.06
N ASP A 618 -4.74 -26.18 -19.51
CA ASP A 618 -5.79 -26.96 -20.19
C ASP A 618 -6.71 -26.12 -21.09
N ARG A 619 -6.51 -24.80 -21.13
CA ARG A 619 -7.24 -23.83 -21.96
C ARG A 619 -8.74 -23.70 -21.64
N ILE A 620 -9.19 -24.14 -20.46
CA ILE A 620 -10.59 -24.03 -20.03
C ILE A 620 -10.76 -22.79 -19.16
N TRP A 621 -11.79 -21.98 -19.45
CA TRP A 621 -12.14 -20.81 -18.64
C TRP A 621 -12.84 -21.20 -17.34
N ARG A 622 -12.33 -20.67 -16.22
CA ARG A 622 -12.89 -20.85 -14.88
C ARG A 622 -12.99 -19.52 -14.15
N ASN A 623 -13.85 -19.44 -13.14
CA ASN A 623 -13.78 -18.32 -12.20
C ASN A 623 -12.55 -18.47 -11.32
N THR A 624 -11.91 -17.34 -10.98
CA THR A 624 -10.88 -17.38 -9.94
C THR A 624 -11.53 -17.63 -8.58
N ARG A 625 -10.77 -18.13 -7.60
CA ARG A 625 -11.24 -18.27 -6.22
C ARG A 625 -11.63 -16.91 -5.58
N LEU A 626 -11.07 -15.82 -6.08
CA LEU A 626 -11.32 -14.45 -5.64
C LEU A 626 -12.49 -13.76 -6.36
N ASP A 627 -13.20 -14.47 -7.24
CA ASP A 627 -14.46 -13.99 -7.84
C ASP A 627 -15.58 -13.98 -6.81
N LYS A 628 -15.63 -12.95 -5.99
CA LYS A 628 -16.70 -12.71 -5.01
C LYS A 628 -17.99 -12.23 -5.66
N SER A 629 -17.97 -11.87 -6.92
CA SER A 629 -19.08 -11.29 -7.71
C SER A 629 -19.52 -9.90 -7.23
N PHE A 630 -19.62 -9.66 -5.94
CA PHE A 630 -19.96 -8.34 -5.39
C PHE A 630 -19.28 -8.09 -4.05
N LEU A 631 -19.07 -6.80 -3.76
CA LEU A 631 -18.59 -6.27 -2.48
C LEU A 631 -19.44 -5.03 -2.15
N VAL A 632 -19.87 -4.88 -0.90
CA VAL A 632 -20.54 -3.68 -0.40
C VAL A 632 -20.00 -3.33 0.97
N ASN A 633 -19.53 -2.09 1.13
CA ASN A 633 -19.17 -1.54 2.44
C ASN A 633 -20.07 -0.37 2.78
N LEU A 634 -20.56 -0.34 3.99
CA LEU A 634 -21.27 0.77 4.59
C LEU A 634 -20.48 1.22 5.83
N LEU A 635 -19.82 2.35 5.74
CA LEU A 635 -19.03 2.93 6.81
C LEU A 635 -19.69 4.25 7.23
N ALA A 636 -19.92 4.44 8.52
CA ALA A 636 -20.44 5.70 9.04
C ALA A 636 -19.91 5.98 10.44
N GLY A 637 -19.80 7.27 10.76
CA GLY A 637 -19.40 7.68 12.09
C GLY A 637 -19.96 9.05 12.48
N LYS A 638 -20.08 9.24 13.80
CA LYS A 638 -20.54 10.49 14.39
C LYS A 638 -19.64 10.84 15.58
N GLU A 639 -19.24 12.09 15.60
CA GLU A 639 -18.50 12.72 16.70
C GLU A 639 -19.34 13.80 17.38
N TRP A 640 -19.24 13.88 18.68
CA TRP A 640 -19.85 14.91 19.52
C TRP A 640 -18.80 15.57 20.38
N MET A 641 -18.77 16.87 20.41
CA MET A 641 -18.01 17.61 21.39
C MET A 641 -18.81 17.61 22.70
N VAL A 642 -18.27 16.93 23.72
CA VAL A 642 -18.93 16.70 25.02
C VAL A 642 -18.17 17.34 26.18
N GLY A 643 -18.75 17.29 27.37
CA GLY A 643 -18.21 17.92 28.57
C GLY A 643 -18.59 19.41 28.68
N ARG A 644 -18.41 19.96 29.88
CA ARG A 644 -18.82 21.34 30.22
C ARG A 644 -18.24 22.42 29.29
N LEU A 645 -16.98 22.22 28.84
CA LEU A 645 -16.27 23.16 27.96
C LEU A 645 -16.28 22.72 26.50
N LYS A 646 -16.97 21.61 26.17
CA LYS A 646 -16.97 20.99 24.82
C LYS A 646 -15.54 20.73 24.30
N GLN A 647 -14.70 20.16 25.15
CA GLN A 647 -13.28 19.89 24.85
C GLN A 647 -12.97 18.39 24.72
N ASN A 648 -13.93 17.54 25.05
CA ASN A 648 -13.81 16.09 24.88
C ASN A 648 -14.60 15.67 23.64
N VAL A 649 -14.11 14.64 22.96
CA VAL A 649 -14.78 14.07 21.80
C VAL A 649 -15.32 12.68 22.19
N LEU A 650 -16.61 12.49 22.00
CA LEU A 650 -17.23 11.17 21.98
C LEU A 650 -17.46 10.80 20.51
N SER A 651 -16.90 9.68 20.06
CA SER A 651 -17.11 9.18 18.72
C SER A 651 -17.70 7.79 18.70
N VAL A 652 -18.62 7.56 17.77
CA VAL A 652 -19.19 6.24 17.48
C VAL A 652 -19.02 6.00 15.99
N ASN A 653 -18.34 4.89 15.64
CA ASN A 653 -18.02 4.53 14.28
C ASN A 653 -18.48 3.09 14.04
N GLY A 654 -19.06 2.82 12.89
CA GLY A 654 -19.53 1.51 12.49
C GLY A 654 -19.20 1.20 11.04
N ARG A 655 -18.97 -0.07 10.77
CA ARG A 655 -18.77 -0.59 9.41
C ARG A 655 -19.55 -1.90 9.25
N LEU A 656 -20.29 -2.01 8.15
CA LEU A 656 -20.92 -3.23 7.68
C LEU A 656 -20.28 -3.61 6.35
N PHE A 657 -19.90 -4.88 6.22
CA PHE A 657 -19.26 -5.41 5.04
C PHE A 657 -20.01 -6.64 4.54
N PHE A 658 -20.38 -6.64 3.28
CA PHE A 658 -21.06 -7.74 2.59
C PHE A 658 -20.24 -8.10 1.35
N GLN A 659 -20.03 -9.40 1.13
CA GLN A 659 -19.37 -9.91 -0.07
C GLN A 659 -19.99 -11.22 -0.51
N GLY A 660 -19.83 -11.55 -1.79
CA GLY A 660 -20.19 -12.85 -2.32
C GLY A 660 -19.36 -13.98 -1.69
N GLY A 661 -19.87 -15.17 -1.73
CA GLY A 661 -19.24 -16.37 -1.18
C GLY A 661 -17.88 -16.67 -1.81
N GLY A 662 -17.00 -17.33 -1.06
CA GLY A 662 -15.77 -17.91 -1.58
C GLY A 662 -16.05 -19.01 -2.60
N ARG A 663 -15.20 -19.12 -3.61
CA ARG A 663 -15.22 -20.23 -4.55
C ARG A 663 -14.45 -21.41 -3.96
N TYR A 664 -14.97 -22.61 -4.12
CA TYR A 664 -14.28 -23.85 -3.76
C TYR A 664 -14.40 -24.83 -4.94
N THR A 665 -13.48 -25.75 -5.00
CA THR A 665 -13.54 -26.87 -5.94
C THR A 665 -14.25 -28.02 -5.26
N PRO A 666 -15.40 -28.49 -5.77
CA PRO A 666 -16.11 -29.62 -5.17
C PRO A 666 -15.28 -30.89 -5.30
N VAL A 667 -15.35 -31.74 -4.30
CA VAL A 667 -14.73 -33.08 -4.31
C VAL A 667 -15.50 -33.94 -5.31
N ASP A 668 -14.78 -34.62 -6.21
CA ASP A 668 -15.33 -35.68 -7.05
C ASP A 668 -15.42 -36.97 -6.20
N GLU A 669 -16.59 -37.23 -5.65
CA GLU A 669 -16.81 -38.34 -4.71
C GLU A 669 -16.56 -39.71 -5.36
N GLU A 670 -16.96 -39.90 -6.62
CA GLU A 670 -16.82 -41.20 -7.32
C GLU A 670 -15.31 -41.49 -7.55
N LYS A 671 -14.57 -40.54 -8.13
CA LYS A 671 -13.13 -40.70 -8.33
C LYS A 671 -12.35 -40.77 -7.02
N SER A 672 -12.79 -40.04 -6.00
CA SER A 672 -12.13 -40.06 -4.68
C SER A 672 -12.26 -41.44 -4.02
N GLN A 673 -13.42 -42.10 -4.16
CA GLN A 673 -13.63 -43.47 -3.66
C GLN A 673 -12.82 -44.48 -4.46
N GLU A 674 -12.82 -44.40 -5.80
CA GLU A 674 -12.07 -45.32 -6.67
C GLU A 674 -10.56 -45.21 -6.40
N GLU A 675 -10.02 -44.00 -6.27
CA GLU A 675 -8.57 -43.79 -6.10
C GLU A 675 -8.15 -43.75 -4.62
N LYS A 676 -9.09 -43.89 -3.66
CA LYS A 676 -8.87 -43.79 -2.20
C LYS A 676 -8.09 -42.54 -1.80
N ARG A 677 -8.35 -41.44 -2.49
CA ARG A 677 -7.80 -40.11 -2.22
C ARG A 677 -8.74 -39.02 -2.72
N TYR A 678 -8.70 -37.87 -2.08
CA TYR A 678 -9.54 -36.74 -2.54
C TYR A 678 -9.16 -36.31 -3.97
N ARG A 679 -10.18 -36.24 -4.81
CA ARG A 679 -10.09 -35.69 -6.16
C ARG A 679 -11.06 -34.50 -6.27
N PHE A 680 -10.60 -33.44 -6.93
CA PHE A 680 -11.29 -32.18 -7.06
C PHE A 680 -11.59 -31.87 -8.53
#